data_6d11707893b67d52fa61c013950d0855
#
_entry.id   6d11707893b67d52fa61c013950d0855
#
_cell.length_a   1.000
_cell.length_b   1.000
_cell.length_c   1.000
_cell.angle_alpha   90.00
_cell.angle_beta   90.00
_cell.angle_gamma   90.00
#
_symmetry.space_group_name_H-M   'P 1'
#
loop_
_entity.id
_entity.type
_entity.pdbx_description
1 polymer ?
#
loop_
_entity_poly.entity_id
_entity_poly.type
_entity_poly.pdbx_seq_one_letter_code
_entity_poly.pdbx_strand_id
1 'polypeptide(L)'
;MKKGLFILFCFLIPSMEGRPFIDDEFPDNVMLTLEKAGGNRKSLIEMLRHYKKGKDKERYEAACFLVSNMGWHSLGGRVVSYDSRVDSLRDRADSIYYRLIKGTTAEAQEQTPLHKTLGDSSAAAAARVQAMSFAEPEIEVFEKSDIQILDGHFIASQIESAFRLRREKERIRNLSFADFCEYVLPYRSIGNYPLVVESKTLSAFFGKYLHPDDTAGPEEIGARYNRVLWWLRRWHGKYPFDTTIGFPDLFYTGFHDCIDIANYCSLIFRSCGIPAAVDYNTAYKIWDTRHYMVSLPDGNGKWMSYNPESGLPTHDTKGLYPSLNIFRLHFGKQEGNPYSLRAVGEPVPEELSDPCIEDVSRNYLSVTELDIPVTQPLPATHRLVYLASFQPGTGLTAVTWGTVDRKKGMIHFRNVVTNHLYFPVTCGQDGKLKPYGAPFCIREDKKHGWQAKPVAHEEELTVPVRVERKYPRKPHLKRLAEQTVGTVVLGADDLSFADADTLGMITAPPDPYWTDLILSVRRPYRFYRIRAPKTDPHLHLAEIQFLTSRKYGYTNVEVPAMGHGQTAADSVWVRLMDEPMEKCRWKAEYDGNVQTAPEAYPDVTLKLPEPQMAECLRFVVKNAGNGIEKGHEYLLSEWGENGWEQIWIKTTEADVLDAGSLKVGTLYWLSDLTKGREELPFTVDRNGDIHFPHTWILEDIGKRR
;
A
#
# COMPACT_ATOMS: atom_id res chain seq x y z
N MET A 1 25.27 -8.06 -15.85
CA MET A 1 25.97 -6.76 -15.73
C MET A 1 25.75 -5.96 -17.00
N LYS A 2 24.72 -5.14 -17.08
CA LYS A 2 24.59 -4.06 -18.08
C LYS A 2 24.18 -2.82 -17.32
N LYS A 3 25.06 -1.82 -17.29
CA LYS A 3 24.87 -0.52 -16.67
C LYS A 3 23.81 0.25 -17.46
N GLY A 4 22.65 0.51 -16.86
CA GLY A 4 21.68 1.45 -17.38
C GLY A 4 22.21 2.87 -17.19
N LEU A 5 22.33 3.59 -18.26
CA LEU A 5 22.74 4.98 -18.32
C LEU A 5 21.50 5.84 -17.98
N PHE A 6 21.45 6.37 -16.77
CA PHE A 6 20.47 7.41 -16.39
C PHE A 6 20.93 8.72 -17.04
N ILE A 7 20.18 9.20 -18.03
CA ILE A 7 20.37 10.54 -18.60
C ILE A 7 19.59 11.52 -17.74
N LEU A 8 20.32 12.24 -16.91
CA LEU A 8 19.83 13.36 -16.11
C LEU A 8 19.64 14.56 -17.06
N PHE A 9 18.43 14.90 -17.42
CA PHE A 9 18.13 16.16 -18.09
C PHE A 9 18.11 17.30 -17.08
N CYS A 10 19.26 17.95 -16.89
CA CYS A 10 19.32 19.24 -16.26
C CYS A 10 18.65 20.30 -17.16
N PHE A 11 17.47 20.76 -16.77
CA PHE A 11 16.89 21.96 -17.38
C PHE A 11 17.70 23.20 -16.93
N LEU A 12 18.57 23.66 -17.77
CA LEU A 12 19.13 25.00 -17.72
C LEU A 12 18.00 26.00 -17.98
N ILE A 13 17.59 26.74 -16.96
CA ILE A 13 16.73 27.93 -17.12
C ILE A 13 17.63 29.02 -17.67
N PRO A 14 17.37 29.54 -18.89
CA PRO A 14 18.09 30.71 -19.38
C PRO A 14 17.78 31.92 -18.50
N SER A 15 18.81 32.66 -18.14
CA SER A 15 18.71 33.98 -17.49
C SER A 15 17.72 34.88 -18.22
N MET A 16 16.84 35.51 -17.44
CA MET A 16 15.85 36.47 -17.93
C MET A 16 16.53 37.73 -18.47
N GLU A 17 16.93 37.74 -19.72
CA GLU A 17 17.16 38.97 -20.45
C GLU A 17 16.39 38.86 -21.78
N GLY A 18 15.41 39.75 -21.95
CA GLY A 18 14.62 39.94 -23.15
C GLY A 18 13.33 39.14 -23.24
N ARG A 19 12.33 39.46 -22.40
CA ARG A 19 10.94 39.02 -22.67
C ARG A 19 10.48 39.68 -23.97
N PRO A 20 10.11 38.92 -25.04
CA PRO A 20 9.29 39.45 -26.11
C PRO A 20 7.94 39.84 -25.50
N PHE A 21 7.31 40.91 -26.02
CA PHE A 21 5.96 41.36 -25.69
C PHE A 21 5.04 40.11 -25.62
N ILE A 22 4.63 39.74 -24.42
CA ILE A 22 3.64 38.70 -24.20
C ILE A 22 2.34 39.33 -24.68
N ASP A 23 1.72 38.68 -25.67
CA ASP A 23 0.38 39.05 -26.14
C ASP A 23 -0.56 38.91 -24.93
N ASP A 24 -1.10 39.98 -24.40
CA ASP A 24 -1.98 40.04 -23.18
C ASP A 24 -3.34 39.35 -23.40
N GLU A 25 -3.39 38.38 -24.32
CA GLU A 25 -4.65 37.74 -24.69
C GLU A 25 -5.24 36.84 -23.56
N PHE A 26 -4.38 36.17 -22.80
CA PHE A 26 -4.80 35.27 -21.70
C PHE A 26 -3.98 35.53 -20.44
N PRO A 27 -4.43 35.02 -19.25
CA PRO A 27 -3.65 35.12 -18.02
C PRO A 27 -2.22 34.55 -18.18
N ASP A 28 -1.24 35.12 -17.48
CA ASP A 28 0.18 34.77 -17.58
C ASP A 28 0.44 33.26 -17.39
N ASN A 29 -0.21 32.63 -16.40
CA ASN A 29 -0.06 31.20 -16.13
C ASN A 29 -0.58 30.31 -17.29
N VAL A 30 -1.62 30.74 -17.98
CA VAL A 30 -2.15 30.10 -19.18
C VAL A 30 -1.13 30.23 -20.31
N MET A 31 -0.60 31.43 -20.54
CA MET A 31 0.38 31.70 -21.57
C MET A 31 1.66 30.87 -21.37
N LEU A 32 2.19 30.85 -20.15
CA LEU A 32 3.38 30.05 -19.80
C LEU A 32 3.18 28.53 -20.08
N THR A 33 1.96 28.02 -19.85
CA THR A 33 1.66 26.62 -20.13
C THR A 33 1.49 26.36 -21.62
N LEU A 34 0.84 27.28 -22.35
CA LEU A 34 0.70 27.18 -23.80
C LEU A 34 2.04 27.21 -24.56
N GLU A 35 3.10 27.81 -24.01
CA GLU A 35 4.45 27.74 -24.58
C GLU A 35 4.98 26.30 -24.67
N LYS A 36 4.54 25.42 -23.76
CA LYS A 36 4.92 24.00 -23.70
C LYS A 36 4.03 23.09 -24.55
N ALA A 37 2.94 23.63 -25.14
CA ALA A 37 1.92 22.82 -25.82
C ALA A 37 2.35 22.25 -27.18
N GLY A 38 3.47 22.72 -27.74
CA GLY A 38 3.94 22.24 -29.06
C GLY A 38 2.87 22.35 -30.15
N GLY A 39 2.61 21.27 -30.85
CA GLY A 39 1.60 21.20 -31.93
C GLY A 39 0.15 21.43 -31.47
N ASN A 40 -0.13 21.23 -30.19
CA ASN A 40 -1.47 21.40 -29.60
C ASN A 40 -1.84 22.87 -29.34
N ARG A 41 -0.84 23.77 -29.36
CA ARG A 41 -1.00 25.17 -28.98
C ARG A 41 -2.15 25.86 -29.72
N LYS A 42 -2.25 25.64 -31.04
CA LYS A 42 -3.29 26.26 -31.87
C LYS A 42 -4.70 25.84 -31.45
N SER A 43 -4.93 24.57 -31.29
CA SER A 43 -6.23 24.01 -30.88
C SER A 43 -6.68 24.52 -29.51
N LEU A 44 -5.77 24.59 -28.53
CA LEU A 44 -6.05 25.13 -27.20
C LEU A 44 -6.36 26.64 -27.22
N ILE A 45 -5.63 27.43 -28.00
CA ILE A 45 -5.91 28.85 -28.18
C ILE A 45 -7.29 29.08 -28.82
N GLU A 46 -7.64 28.33 -29.86
CA GLU A 46 -8.96 28.42 -30.51
C GLU A 46 -10.09 28.13 -29.51
N MET A 47 -9.95 27.12 -28.68
CA MET A 47 -10.88 26.76 -27.61
C MET A 47 -10.99 27.89 -26.55
N LEU A 48 -9.86 28.42 -26.07
CA LEU A 48 -9.85 29.52 -25.09
C LEU A 48 -10.51 30.79 -25.66
N ARG A 49 -10.24 31.15 -26.93
CA ARG A 49 -10.86 32.27 -27.64
C ARG A 49 -12.38 32.07 -27.77
N HIS A 50 -12.82 30.83 -28.02
CA HIS A 50 -14.26 30.52 -28.09
C HIS A 50 -14.94 30.87 -26.77
N TYR A 51 -14.41 30.40 -25.62
CA TYR A 51 -15.00 30.69 -24.31
C TYR A 51 -14.84 32.17 -23.90
N LYS A 52 -13.72 32.80 -24.23
CA LYS A 52 -13.51 34.25 -23.96
C LYS A 52 -14.51 35.13 -24.67
N LYS A 53 -14.93 34.79 -25.89
CA LYS A 53 -15.98 35.51 -26.64
C LYS A 53 -17.38 35.21 -26.16
N GLY A 54 -17.58 34.11 -25.46
CA GLY A 54 -18.85 33.73 -24.87
C GLY A 54 -19.28 34.67 -23.74
N LYS A 55 -20.59 34.64 -23.42
CA LYS A 55 -21.13 35.47 -22.30
C LYS A 55 -20.95 34.77 -20.94
N ASP A 56 -20.52 33.52 -20.93
CA ASP A 56 -20.39 32.70 -19.70
C ASP A 56 -18.96 32.78 -19.18
N LYS A 57 -18.79 33.65 -18.17
CA LYS A 57 -17.49 33.93 -17.54
C LYS A 57 -16.94 32.68 -16.84
N GLU A 58 -17.79 31.89 -16.16
CA GLU A 58 -17.35 30.68 -15.45
C GLU A 58 -16.75 29.63 -16.40
N ARG A 59 -17.32 29.46 -17.63
CA ARG A 59 -16.73 28.55 -18.61
C ARG A 59 -15.33 29.00 -19.08
N TYR A 60 -15.15 30.31 -19.25
CA TYR A 60 -13.85 30.84 -19.61
C TYR A 60 -12.83 30.63 -18.48
N GLU A 61 -13.22 30.91 -17.23
CA GLU A 61 -12.37 30.68 -16.05
C GLU A 61 -12.04 29.18 -15.88
N ALA A 62 -13.00 28.28 -16.11
CA ALA A 62 -12.79 26.84 -16.13
C ALA A 62 -11.81 26.38 -17.22
N ALA A 63 -11.90 26.96 -18.43
CA ALA A 63 -10.95 26.68 -19.51
C ALA A 63 -9.54 27.16 -19.15
N CYS A 64 -9.42 28.35 -18.58
CA CYS A 64 -8.14 28.88 -18.09
C CYS A 64 -7.57 27.98 -16.96
N PHE A 65 -8.40 27.57 -16.00
CA PHE A 65 -8.00 26.68 -14.92
C PHE A 65 -7.43 25.34 -15.45
N LEU A 66 -8.14 24.68 -16.37
CA LEU A 66 -7.63 23.43 -16.95
C LEU A 66 -6.32 23.66 -17.70
N VAL A 67 -6.26 24.61 -18.64
CA VAL A 67 -5.07 24.83 -19.46
C VAL A 67 -3.87 25.24 -18.61
N SER A 68 -4.01 26.13 -17.64
CA SER A 68 -2.89 26.58 -16.80
C SER A 68 -2.29 25.46 -15.95
N ASN A 69 -3.10 24.43 -15.62
CA ASN A 69 -2.64 23.33 -14.79
C ASN A 69 -2.27 22.06 -15.56
N MET A 70 -2.61 21.94 -16.86
CA MET A 70 -2.24 20.78 -17.68
C MET A 70 -0.73 20.50 -17.71
N GLY A 71 0.10 21.51 -17.48
CA GLY A 71 1.56 21.35 -17.47
C GLY A 71 2.11 20.60 -16.27
N TRP A 72 1.29 20.36 -15.24
CA TRP A 72 1.63 19.56 -14.06
C TRP A 72 1.24 18.10 -14.19
N HIS A 73 0.54 17.74 -15.25
CA HIS A 73 0.03 16.41 -15.50
C HIS A 73 0.65 15.80 -16.74
N SER A 74 0.88 14.51 -16.68
CA SER A 74 1.44 13.75 -17.79
C SER A 74 0.71 12.43 -17.98
N LEU A 75 0.72 11.94 -19.19
CA LEU A 75 0.42 10.57 -19.51
C LEU A 75 1.71 9.77 -19.36
N GLY A 76 1.94 9.24 -18.18
CA GLY A 76 3.01 8.31 -17.90
C GLY A 76 2.51 6.88 -17.99
N GLY A 77 3.30 5.99 -18.54
CA GLY A 77 2.92 4.60 -18.61
C GLY A 77 3.97 3.71 -19.23
N ARG A 78 3.68 2.43 -19.17
CA ARG A 78 4.39 1.42 -19.94
C ARG A 78 3.48 0.99 -21.07
N VAL A 79 3.88 1.18 -22.31
CA VAL A 79 3.25 0.47 -23.43
C VAL A 79 3.72 -0.96 -23.34
N VAL A 80 2.75 -1.84 -23.19
CA VAL A 80 3.00 -3.27 -23.23
C VAL A 80 2.47 -3.76 -24.56
N SER A 81 3.38 -4.06 -25.47
CA SER A 81 3.06 -4.68 -26.74
C SER A 81 3.07 -6.19 -26.58
N TYR A 82 2.00 -6.82 -27.01
CA TYR A 82 1.90 -8.28 -27.03
C TYR A 82 1.90 -8.78 -28.46
N ASP A 83 2.14 -10.08 -28.60
CA ASP A 83 1.83 -10.77 -29.85
C ASP A 83 0.40 -10.45 -30.31
N SER A 84 0.21 -10.15 -31.58
CA SER A 84 -1.08 -9.77 -32.19
C SER A 84 -2.22 -10.77 -31.90
N ARG A 85 -1.87 -12.02 -31.58
CA ARG A 85 -2.83 -13.04 -31.13
C ARG A 85 -3.41 -12.72 -29.75
N VAL A 86 -2.61 -12.15 -28.85
CA VAL A 86 -3.06 -11.69 -27.53
C VAL A 86 -4.07 -10.58 -27.72
N ASP A 87 -3.77 -9.58 -28.52
CA ASP A 87 -4.66 -8.45 -28.80
C ASP A 87 -5.98 -8.92 -29.41
N SER A 88 -5.92 -9.80 -30.42
CA SER A 88 -7.15 -10.37 -31.04
C SER A 88 -8.02 -11.15 -30.06
N LEU A 89 -7.41 -11.88 -29.14
CA LEU A 89 -8.13 -12.64 -28.11
C LEU A 89 -8.71 -11.72 -27.04
N ARG A 90 -8.01 -10.64 -26.69
CA ARG A 90 -8.51 -9.58 -25.83
C ARG A 90 -9.71 -8.92 -26.48
N ASP A 91 -9.60 -8.40 -27.68
CA ASP A 91 -10.68 -7.75 -28.42
C ASP A 91 -11.92 -8.64 -28.53
N ARG A 92 -11.71 -9.95 -28.70
CA ARG A 92 -12.80 -10.92 -28.72
C ARG A 92 -13.48 -11.06 -27.37
N ALA A 93 -12.72 -11.19 -26.30
CA ALA A 93 -13.25 -11.23 -24.93
C ALA A 93 -14.04 -9.94 -24.64
N ASP A 94 -13.46 -8.80 -25.00
CA ASP A 94 -14.01 -7.47 -24.89
C ASP A 94 -15.38 -7.35 -25.56
N SER A 95 -15.45 -7.77 -26.81
CA SER A 95 -16.69 -7.72 -27.59
C SER A 95 -17.81 -8.57 -26.99
N ILE A 96 -17.46 -9.70 -26.36
CA ILE A 96 -18.42 -10.56 -25.67
C ILE A 96 -18.94 -9.86 -24.42
N TYR A 97 -18.06 -9.31 -23.61
CA TYR A 97 -18.43 -8.60 -22.38
C TYR A 97 -19.25 -7.36 -22.65
N TYR A 98 -18.80 -6.53 -23.58
CA TYR A 98 -19.51 -5.31 -23.96
C TYR A 98 -20.95 -5.59 -24.41
N ARG A 99 -21.17 -6.66 -25.17
CA ARG A 99 -22.52 -7.10 -25.58
C ARG A 99 -23.35 -7.57 -24.40
N LEU A 100 -22.78 -8.35 -23.49
CA LEU A 100 -23.49 -8.83 -22.31
C LEU A 100 -23.90 -7.66 -21.39
N ILE A 101 -23.02 -6.71 -21.15
CA ILE A 101 -23.32 -5.54 -20.32
C ILE A 101 -24.38 -4.65 -21.00
N LYS A 102 -24.28 -4.41 -22.29
CA LYS A 102 -25.22 -3.56 -23.03
C LYS A 102 -26.61 -4.16 -23.14
N GLY A 103 -26.74 -5.48 -23.13
CA GLY A 103 -28.00 -6.21 -23.19
C GLY A 103 -28.76 -6.34 -21.88
N THR A 104 -28.15 -5.95 -20.75
CA THR A 104 -28.74 -6.11 -19.41
C THR A 104 -29.46 -4.83 -18.98
N THR A 105 -30.75 -4.89 -18.66
CA THR A 105 -31.52 -3.74 -18.12
C THR A 105 -31.23 -3.56 -16.62
N ALA A 106 -31.41 -2.34 -16.09
CA ALA A 106 -31.21 -2.06 -14.66
C ALA A 106 -32.07 -2.95 -13.74
N GLU A 107 -33.31 -3.23 -14.14
CA GLU A 107 -34.28 -4.08 -13.41
C GLU A 107 -33.88 -5.57 -13.42
N ALA A 108 -33.35 -6.07 -14.53
CA ALA A 108 -32.83 -7.44 -14.60
C ALA A 108 -31.59 -7.64 -13.75
N GLN A 109 -30.85 -6.57 -13.44
CA GLN A 109 -29.63 -6.59 -12.62
C GLN A 109 -29.91 -6.63 -11.11
N GLU A 110 -31.05 -6.11 -10.65
CA GLU A 110 -31.47 -6.26 -9.25
C GLU A 110 -31.91 -7.70 -8.93
N GLN A 111 -32.42 -8.43 -9.89
CA GLN A 111 -32.97 -9.77 -9.69
C GLN A 111 -32.02 -10.92 -10.05
N THR A 112 -31.08 -10.70 -10.97
CA THR A 112 -30.08 -11.71 -11.33
C THR A 112 -28.68 -11.08 -11.17
N PRO A 113 -27.84 -11.58 -10.26
CA PRO A 113 -26.49 -11.05 -10.12
C PRO A 113 -25.80 -11.09 -11.48
N LEU A 114 -25.32 -9.95 -11.98
CA LEU A 114 -24.62 -9.82 -13.26
C LEU A 114 -23.46 -10.82 -13.38
N HIS A 115 -22.87 -11.20 -12.23
CA HIS A 115 -21.84 -12.23 -12.16
C HIS A 115 -22.29 -13.61 -12.66
N LYS A 116 -23.56 -13.95 -12.53
CA LYS A 116 -24.08 -15.25 -13.03
C LYS A 116 -24.19 -15.21 -14.55
N THR A 117 -24.67 -14.10 -15.09
CA THR A 117 -24.77 -13.89 -16.54
C THR A 117 -23.40 -13.77 -17.21
N LEU A 118 -22.45 -13.13 -16.50
CA LEU A 118 -21.09 -12.92 -17.01
C LEU A 118 -20.19 -14.15 -16.72
N GLY A 119 -20.39 -14.86 -15.62
CA GLY A 119 -19.66 -16.10 -15.28
C GLY A 119 -19.97 -17.27 -16.23
N ASP A 120 -21.12 -17.24 -16.89
CA ASP A 120 -21.52 -18.25 -17.87
C ASP A 120 -20.93 -18.03 -19.27
N SER A 121 -20.18 -16.94 -19.51
CA SER A 121 -19.51 -16.74 -20.79
C SER A 121 -18.17 -17.49 -20.85
N SER A 122 -18.24 -18.82 -20.89
CA SER A 122 -17.08 -19.71 -21.05
C SER A 122 -16.17 -19.34 -22.23
N ALA A 123 -16.72 -18.75 -23.29
CA ALA A 123 -15.98 -18.29 -24.46
C ALA A 123 -15.06 -17.10 -24.19
N ALA A 124 -15.48 -16.14 -23.36
CA ALA A 124 -14.63 -15.01 -22.98
C ALA A 124 -13.53 -15.44 -22.01
N ALA A 125 -13.87 -16.30 -21.04
CA ALA A 125 -12.89 -16.89 -20.12
C ALA A 125 -11.86 -17.75 -20.86
N ALA A 126 -12.28 -18.55 -21.83
CA ALA A 126 -11.39 -19.35 -22.65
C ALA A 126 -10.44 -18.49 -23.51
N ALA A 127 -10.95 -17.41 -24.13
CA ALA A 127 -10.14 -16.47 -24.91
C ALA A 127 -9.06 -15.80 -24.03
N ARG A 128 -9.38 -15.47 -22.78
CA ARG A 128 -8.41 -14.89 -21.81
C ARG A 128 -7.31 -15.88 -21.42
N VAL A 129 -7.69 -17.10 -21.05
CA VAL A 129 -6.73 -18.16 -20.71
C VAL A 129 -5.79 -18.41 -21.88
N GLN A 130 -6.31 -18.41 -23.09
CA GLN A 130 -5.53 -18.60 -24.31
C GLN A 130 -4.63 -17.39 -24.60
N ALA A 131 -5.08 -16.15 -24.36
CA ALA A 131 -4.25 -14.96 -24.46
C ALA A 131 -3.06 -15.00 -23.49
N MET A 132 -3.27 -15.48 -22.26
CA MET A 132 -2.20 -15.62 -21.26
C MET A 132 -1.10 -16.59 -21.68
N SER A 133 -1.40 -17.59 -22.51
CA SER A 133 -0.41 -18.57 -23.00
C SER A 133 0.55 -18.02 -24.06
N PHE A 134 0.24 -16.85 -24.63
CA PHE A 134 1.07 -16.18 -25.67
C PHE A 134 1.75 -14.90 -25.16
N ALA A 135 1.64 -14.60 -23.89
CA ALA A 135 2.02 -13.30 -23.33
C ALA A 135 3.51 -13.26 -22.94
N GLU A 136 4.37 -12.88 -23.86
CA GLU A 136 5.69 -12.31 -23.54
C GLU A 136 5.64 -10.81 -23.94
N PRO A 137 5.60 -9.88 -22.98
CA PRO A 137 5.44 -8.48 -23.30
C PRO A 137 6.75 -7.79 -23.70
N GLU A 138 6.69 -6.97 -24.74
CA GLU A 138 7.65 -5.89 -24.93
C GLU A 138 7.15 -4.65 -24.17
N ILE A 139 8.00 -4.08 -23.33
CA ILE A 139 7.64 -2.94 -22.47
C ILE A 139 8.38 -1.70 -22.90
N GLU A 140 7.67 -0.69 -23.35
CA GLU A 140 8.18 0.66 -23.60
C GLU A 140 7.65 1.62 -22.54
N VAL A 141 8.53 2.28 -21.79
CA VAL A 141 8.19 3.33 -20.83
C VAL A 141 8.16 4.67 -21.54
N PHE A 142 7.05 5.39 -21.39
CA PHE A 142 6.90 6.72 -21.95
C PHE A 142 6.29 7.69 -20.94
N GLU A 143 6.60 8.98 -21.13
CA GLU A 143 5.93 10.07 -20.44
C GLU A 143 5.70 11.21 -21.42
N LYS A 144 4.46 11.68 -21.51
CA LYS A 144 4.06 12.83 -22.33
C LYS A 144 3.19 13.77 -21.53
N SER A 145 3.53 15.05 -21.52
CA SER A 145 2.71 16.05 -20.84
C SER A 145 1.33 16.19 -21.48
N ASP A 146 0.29 16.29 -20.64
CA ASP A 146 -1.11 16.43 -21.08
C ASP A 146 -1.29 17.62 -22.02
N ILE A 147 -0.61 18.72 -21.78
CA ILE A 147 -0.67 19.92 -22.64
C ILE A 147 -0.21 19.64 -24.07
N GLN A 148 0.61 18.63 -24.29
CA GLN A 148 1.13 18.24 -25.60
C GLN A 148 0.23 17.23 -26.35
N ILE A 149 -0.63 16.50 -25.62
CA ILE A 149 -1.40 15.38 -26.20
C ILE A 149 -2.92 15.62 -26.21
N LEU A 150 -3.46 16.43 -25.29
CA LEU A 150 -4.88 16.68 -25.20
C LEU A 150 -5.24 17.98 -25.91
N ASP A 151 -6.03 17.87 -26.96
CA ASP A 151 -6.42 19.01 -27.80
C ASP A 151 -7.59 19.85 -27.23
N GLY A 152 -7.85 20.98 -27.84
CA GLY A 152 -8.93 21.86 -27.44
C GLY A 152 -10.32 21.23 -27.53
N HIS A 153 -10.52 20.22 -28.41
CA HIS A 153 -11.81 19.51 -28.52
C HIS A 153 -12.06 18.65 -27.30
N PHE A 154 -11.05 17.90 -26.86
CA PHE A 154 -11.14 17.10 -25.63
C PHE A 154 -11.47 17.98 -24.42
N ILE A 155 -10.73 19.09 -24.26
CA ILE A 155 -10.93 20.00 -23.12
C ILE A 155 -12.32 20.65 -23.20
N ALA A 156 -12.78 21.07 -24.37
CA ALA A 156 -14.13 21.61 -24.52
C ALA A 156 -15.23 20.57 -24.20
N SER A 157 -15.07 19.33 -24.64
CA SER A 157 -15.99 18.22 -24.30
C SER A 157 -16.08 18.01 -22.79
N GLN A 158 -14.95 18.09 -22.09
CA GLN A 158 -14.87 17.98 -20.64
C GLN A 158 -15.59 19.14 -19.93
N ILE A 159 -15.34 20.38 -20.36
CA ILE A 159 -15.99 21.57 -19.82
C ILE A 159 -17.52 21.47 -20.00
N GLU A 160 -18.00 21.18 -21.21
CA GLU A 160 -19.44 21.11 -21.48
C GLU A 160 -20.11 19.99 -20.67
N SER A 161 -19.44 18.84 -20.50
CA SER A 161 -19.92 17.75 -19.66
C SER A 161 -20.06 18.16 -18.20
N ALA A 162 -19.07 18.82 -17.63
CA ALA A 162 -19.08 19.30 -16.25
C ALA A 162 -20.13 20.40 -16.03
N PHE A 163 -20.24 21.37 -16.95
CA PHE A 163 -21.24 22.44 -16.84
C PHE A 163 -22.67 21.96 -17.09
N ARG A 164 -22.87 20.89 -17.86
CA ARG A 164 -24.17 20.22 -17.93
C ARG A 164 -24.57 19.69 -16.55
N LEU A 165 -23.68 18.98 -15.86
CA LEU A 165 -23.91 18.49 -14.50
C LEU A 165 -24.18 19.64 -13.51
N ARG A 166 -23.45 20.78 -13.63
CA ARG A 166 -23.67 21.96 -12.80
C ARG A 166 -25.08 22.56 -12.97
N ARG A 167 -25.64 22.47 -14.19
CA ARG A 167 -27.04 22.90 -14.43
C ARG A 167 -28.06 21.89 -13.90
N GLU A 168 -27.81 20.60 -14.10
CA GLU A 168 -28.77 19.51 -13.85
C GLU A 168 -28.82 19.07 -12.40
N LYS A 169 -27.66 19.12 -11.69
CA LYS A 169 -27.50 18.56 -10.33
C LYS A 169 -27.37 19.67 -9.28
N GLU A 170 -28.28 19.67 -8.29
CA GLU A 170 -28.29 20.65 -7.21
C GLU A 170 -27.01 20.57 -6.38
N ARG A 171 -26.53 19.38 -6.05
CA ARG A 171 -25.29 19.16 -5.31
C ARG A 171 -24.07 19.78 -5.97
N ILE A 172 -24.02 19.82 -7.32
CA ILE A 172 -22.92 20.46 -8.07
C ILE A 172 -23.12 21.97 -8.16
N ARG A 173 -24.37 22.41 -8.29
CA ARG A 173 -24.71 23.85 -8.33
C ARG A 173 -24.37 24.57 -7.04
N ASN A 174 -24.50 23.86 -5.90
CA ASN A 174 -24.22 24.39 -4.58
C ASN A 174 -22.72 24.40 -4.22
N LEU A 175 -21.84 23.79 -5.05
CA LEU A 175 -20.39 23.93 -4.85
C LEU A 175 -19.91 25.34 -5.16
N SER A 176 -18.90 25.78 -4.41
CA SER A 176 -18.12 26.94 -4.83
C SER A 176 -17.54 26.70 -6.23
N PHE A 177 -17.22 27.76 -6.97
CA PHE A 177 -16.60 27.59 -8.28
C PHE A 177 -15.21 26.92 -8.18
N ALA A 178 -14.46 27.23 -7.12
CA ALA A 178 -13.17 26.61 -6.85
C ALA A 178 -13.32 25.08 -6.62
N ASP A 179 -14.27 24.66 -5.76
CA ASP A 179 -14.53 23.24 -5.51
C ASP A 179 -15.04 22.53 -6.76
N PHE A 180 -15.87 23.19 -7.56
CA PHE A 180 -16.29 22.66 -8.85
C PHE A 180 -15.10 22.41 -9.78
N CYS A 181 -14.15 23.36 -9.85
CA CYS A 181 -12.95 23.24 -10.66
C CYS A 181 -12.03 22.10 -10.19
N GLU A 182 -11.98 21.80 -8.90
CA GLU A 182 -11.11 20.74 -8.36
C GLU A 182 -11.77 19.35 -8.33
N TYR A 183 -13.06 19.27 -8.01
CA TYR A 183 -13.69 18.00 -7.65
C TYR A 183 -14.73 17.48 -8.66
N VAL A 184 -15.01 18.23 -9.73
CA VAL A 184 -15.97 17.84 -10.79
C VAL A 184 -15.41 18.05 -12.19
N LEU A 185 -14.81 19.21 -12.43
CA LEU A 185 -14.32 19.61 -13.76
C LEU A 185 -13.17 18.77 -14.30
N PRO A 186 -12.17 18.30 -13.50
CA PRO A 186 -10.97 17.69 -14.04
C PRO A 186 -11.25 16.35 -14.75
N TYR A 187 -10.55 16.14 -15.84
CA TYR A 187 -10.52 14.89 -16.62
C TYR A 187 -9.57 13.85 -16.03
N ARG A 188 -8.83 14.19 -14.98
CA ARG A 188 -7.79 13.39 -14.35
C ARG A 188 -7.91 13.50 -12.83
N SER A 189 -7.63 12.42 -12.11
CA SER A 189 -7.59 12.41 -10.64
C SER A 189 -6.18 12.19 -10.10
N ILE A 190 -5.35 11.44 -10.82
CA ILE A 190 -3.95 11.16 -10.47
C ILE A 190 -3.07 11.66 -11.61
N GLY A 191 -2.06 12.47 -11.28
CA GLY A 191 -1.27 13.25 -12.23
C GLY A 191 -0.58 12.47 -13.34
N ASN A 192 0.05 11.34 -13.00
CA ASN A 192 0.86 10.54 -13.94
C ASN A 192 0.20 9.21 -14.31
N TYR A 193 -1.12 9.15 -14.26
CA TYR A 193 -1.85 7.93 -14.55
C TYR A 193 -2.16 7.83 -16.05
N PRO A 194 -2.01 6.64 -16.69
CA PRO A 194 -2.07 6.51 -18.15
C PRO A 194 -3.48 6.65 -18.74
N LEU A 195 -4.49 6.90 -17.91
CA LEU A 195 -5.85 6.96 -18.41
C LEU A 195 -6.35 8.38 -18.55
N VAL A 196 -6.83 8.68 -19.75
CA VAL A 196 -7.68 9.83 -20.03
C VAL A 196 -8.93 9.33 -20.76
N VAL A 197 -10.09 9.47 -20.10
CA VAL A 197 -11.39 9.10 -20.67
C VAL A 197 -12.31 10.30 -20.60
N GLU A 198 -12.99 10.59 -21.71
CA GLU A 198 -14.01 11.64 -21.70
C GLU A 198 -15.12 11.34 -20.70
N SER A 199 -15.46 12.33 -19.86
CA SER A 199 -16.54 12.20 -18.85
C SER A 199 -17.88 11.76 -19.45
N LYS A 200 -18.18 12.15 -20.70
CA LYS A 200 -19.40 11.70 -21.37
C LYS A 200 -19.45 10.18 -21.59
N THR A 201 -18.30 9.54 -21.85
CA THR A 201 -18.19 8.08 -22.01
C THR A 201 -18.44 7.38 -20.68
N LEU A 202 -17.81 7.85 -19.62
CA LEU A 202 -18.02 7.30 -18.27
C LEU A 202 -19.46 7.48 -17.81
N SER A 203 -20.04 8.67 -17.97
CA SER A 203 -21.42 8.93 -17.55
C SER A 203 -22.44 8.14 -18.35
N ALA A 204 -22.22 7.93 -19.65
CA ALA A 204 -23.11 7.12 -20.48
C ALA A 204 -23.15 5.64 -20.04
N PHE A 205 -22.01 5.15 -19.52
CA PHE A 205 -21.91 3.78 -19.06
C PHE A 205 -22.37 3.61 -17.60
N PHE A 206 -21.83 4.42 -16.68
CA PHE A 206 -22.04 4.27 -15.24
C PHE A 206 -23.25 5.04 -14.71
N GLY A 207 -23.72 6.07 -15.42
CA GLY A 207 -24.82 6.91 -14.97
C GLY A 207 -26.09 6.12 -14.65
N LYS A 208 -26.40 5.10 -15.45
CA LYS A 208 -27.56 4.23 -15.24
C LYS A 208 -27.49 3.37 -13.98
N TYR A 209 -26.30 3.11 -13.45
CA TYR A 209 -26.11 2.30 -12.25
C TYR A 209 -26.00 3.14 -10.97
N LEU A 210 -25.37 4.29 -11.10
CA LEU A 210 -25.17 5.17 -9.95
C LEU A 210 -26.42 6.01 -9.68
N HIS A 211 -27.14 6.49 -10.74
CA HIS A 211 -28.33 7.30 -10.65
C HIS A 211 -28.43 8.13 -9.37
N PRO A 212 -27.41 8.98 -9.07
CA PRO A 212 -27.51 9.79 -7.88
C PRO A 212 -28.64 10.81 -8.12
N ASP A 213 -29.77 10.59 -7.47
CA ASP A 213 -30.66 11.71 -7.25
C ASP A 213 -29.93 12.72 -6.34
N ASP A 214 -30.37 13.96 -6.32
CA ASP A 214 -29.68 15.02 -5.56
C ASP A 214 -29.79 14.81 -4.05
N THR A 215 -30.60 13.85 -3.58
CA THR A 215 -30.84 13.55 -2.17
C THR A 215 -29.98 12.37 -1.66
N ALA A 216 -29.40 11.55 -2.54
CA ALA A 216 -28.57 10.42 -2.15
C ALA A 216 -27.30 10.88 -1.39
N GLY A 217 -27.13 10.39 -0.17
CA GLY A 217 -25.93 10.65 0.65
C GLY A 217 -24.69 9.86 0.19
N PRO A 218 -23.50 10.21 0.71
CA PRO A 218 -22.27 9.52 0.34
C PRO A 218 -22.31 8.01 0.56
N GLU A 219 -22.88 7.54 1.67
CA GLU A 219 -22.98 6.10 1.99
C GLU A 219 -23.85 5.34 0.97
N GLU A 220 -24.96 5.92 0.55
CA GLU A 220 -25.83 5.33 -0.46
C GLU A 220 -25.12 5.28 -1.81
N ILE A 221 -24.45 6.35 -2.20
CA ILE A 221 -23.62 6.43 -3.40
C ILE A 221 -22.53 5.35 -3.37
N GLY A 222 -21.82 5.22 -2.24
CA GLY A 222 -20.81 4.19 -2.03
C GLY A 222 -21.40 2.79 -2.14
N ALA A 223 -22.58 2.54 -1.55
CA ALA A 223 -23.24 1.24 -1.64
C ALA A 223 -23.65 0.88 -3.09
N ARG A 224 -24.12 1.86 -3.86
CA ARG A 224 -24.42 1.67 -5.29
C ARG A 224 -23.14 1.36 -6.09
N TYR A 225 -22.05 2.09 -5.84
CA TYR A 225 -20.79 1.85 -6.52
C TYR A 225 -20.16 0.52 -6.13
N ASN A 226 -20.21 0.12 -4.86
CA ASN A 226 -19.69 -1.18 -4.41
C ASN A 226 -20.38 -2.34 -5.14
N ARG A 227 -21.68 -2.23 -5.47
CA ARG A 227 -22.34 -3.23 -6.32
C ARG A 227 -21.73 -3.28 -7.71
N VAL A 228 -21.48 -2.12 -8.34
CA VAL A 228 -20.80 -2.05 -9.64
C VAL A 228 -19.38 -2.62 -9.55
N LEU A 229 -18.62 -2.23 -8.54
CA LEU A 229 -17.27 -2.69 -8.32
C LEU A 229 -17.21 -4.20 -8.07
N TRP A 230 -18.18 -4.74 -7.32
CA TRP A 230 -18.24 -6.18 -7.07
C TRP A 230 -18.46 -6.97 -8.34
N TRP A 231 -19.20 -6.44 -9.31
CA TRP A 231 -19.31 -7.04 -10.63
C TRP A 231 -17.98 -6.98 -11.38
N LEU A 232 -17.29 -5.87 -11.37
CA LEU A 232 -15.99 -5.69 -12.02
C LEU A 232 -14.93 -6.59 -11.41
N ARG A 233 -14.93 -6.79 -10.09
CA ARG A 233 -13.95 -7.60 -9.35
C ARG A 233 -14.02 -9.10 -9.58
N ARG A 234 -15.16 -9.66 -9.89
CA ARG A 234 -15.29 -11.11 -10.11
C ARG A 234 -14.53 -11.64 -11.32
N TRP A 235 -13.91 -10.73 -12.04
CA TRP A 235 -13.11 -11.01 -13.22
C TRP A 235 -11.65 -11.26 -12.94
N HIS A 236 -11.25 -11.54 -11.70
CA HIS A 236 -9.88 -11.82 -11.29
C HIS A 236 -9.27 -13.03 -11.99
N GLY A 237 -8.83 -12.85 -13.23
CA GLY A 237 -7.64 -13.52 -13.68
C GLY A 237 -6.46 -12.67 -13.25
N LYS A 238 -5.52 -13.22 -12.49
CA LYS A 238 -4.24 -12.54 -12.25
C LYS A 238 -3.65 -12.21 -13.61
N TYR A 239 -3.68 -10.93 -13.98
CA TYR A 239 -2.85 -10.46 -15.07
C TYR A 239 -1.42 -10.50 -14.54
N PRO A 240 -0.49 -11.22 -15.18
CA PRO A 240 0.87 -11.38 -14.65
C PRO A 240 1.72 -10.12 -14.83
N PHE A 241 1.13 -8.99 -15.21
CA PHE A 241 1.86 -7.82 -15.64
C PHE A 241 1.54 -6.62 -14.78
N ASP A 242 2.59 -6.03 -14.24
CA ASP A 242 2.60 -4.76 -13.51
C ASP A 242 2.40 -3.60 -14.50
N THR A 243 1.20 -3.50 -15.10
CA THR A 243 0.86 -2.48 -16.08
C THR A 243 -0.27 -1.62 -15.54
N THR A 244 -0.08 -0.33 -15.68
CA THR A 244 -1.14 0.65 -15.51
C THR A 244 -2.28 0.34 -16.47
N ILE A 245 -3.48 0.19 -15.92
CA ILE A 245 -4.63 -0.36 -16.62
C ILE A 245 -5.39 0.75 -17.33
N GLY A 246 -5.61 0.61 -18.63
CA GLY A 246 -6.52 1.46 -19.38
C GLY A 246 -8.00 1.20 -19.03
N PHE A 247 -8.89 2.17 -19.32
CA PHE A 247 -10.32 2.01 -19.02
C PHE A 247 -10.95 0.73 -19.61
N PRO A 248 -10.62 0.28 -20.83
CA PRO A 248 -11.07 -1.02 -21.32
C PRO A 248 -10.59 -2.19 -20.46
N ASP A 249 -9.39 -2.13 -19.95
CA ASP A 249 -8.79 -3.22 -19.18
C ASP A 249 -9.47 -3.44 -17.83
N LEU A 250 -10.12 -2.39 -17.26
CA LEU A 250 -10.95 -2.50 -16.06
C LEU A 250 -12.01 -3.59 -16.15
N PHE A 251 -12.58 -3.76 -17.33
CA PHE A 251 -13.62 -4.77 -17.55
C PHE A 251 -13.05 -6.17 -17.62
N TYR A 252 -11.75 -6.32 -17.84
CA TYR A 252 -11.10 -7.61 -18.13
C TYR A 252 -10.21 -8.11 -17.03
N THR A 253 -9.47 -7.21 -16.39
CA THR A 253 -8.44 -7.59 -15.43
C THR A 253 -8.89 -7.44 -13.98
N GLY A 254 -9.97 -6.71 -13.74
CA GLY A 254 -10.29 -6.23 -12.42
C GLY A 254 -9.29 -5.17 -11.96
N PHE A 255 -9.52 -4.62 -10.79
CA PHE A 255 -8.58 -3.68 -10.19
C PHE A 255 -7.44 -4.45 -9.51
N HIS A 256 -6.20 -4.03 -9.79
CA HIS A 256 -5.03 -4.69 -9.21
C HIS A 256 -4.68 -4.15 -7.82
N ASP A 257 -4.84 -2.83 -7.62
CA ASP A 257 -4.51 -2.20 -6.36
C ASP A 257 -5.38 -0.98 -6.03
N CYS A 258 -5.09 -0.36 -4.88
CA CYS A 258 -5.86 0.78 -4.38
C CYS A 258 -5.74 2.04 -5.24
N ILE A 259 -4.64 2.24 -5.98
CA ILE A 259 -4.47 3.41 -6.86
C ILE A 259 -5.41 3.34 -8.06
N ASP A 260 -5.52 2.18 -8.67
CA ASP A 260 -6.45 1.94 -9.78
C ASP A 260 -7.88 2.23 -9.34
N ILE A 261 -8.28 1.61 -8.23
CA ILE A 261 -9.64 1.74 -7.68
C ILE A 261 -9.97 3.20 -7.36
N ALA A 262 -9.06 3.90 -6.69
CA ALA A 262 -9.28 5.30 -6.32
C ALA A 262 -9.38 6.21 -7.54
N ASN A 263 -8.48 6.01 -8.53
CA ASN A 263 -8.48 6.79 -9.76
C ASN A 263 -9.80 6.63 -10.53
N TYR A 264 -10.20 5.39 -10.79
CA TYR A 264 -11.41 5.14 -11.57
C TYR A 264 -12.68 5.51 -10.84
N CYS A 265 -12.77 5.20 -9.55
CA CYS A 265 -13.92 5.57 -8.73
C CYS A 265 -14.15 7.08 -8.75
N SER A 266 -13.10 7.88 -8.54
CA SER A 266 -13.21 9.33 -8.54
C SER A 266 -13.60 9.90 -9.92
N LEU A 267 -13.05 9.38 -11.02
CA LEU A 267 -13.42 9.80 -12.38
C LEU A 267 -14.87 9.43 -12.73
N ILE A 268 -15.29 8.22 -12.37
CA ILE A 268 -16.69 7.77 -12.57
C ILE A 268 -17.65 8.65 -11.76
N PHE A 269 -17.32 8.94 -10.50
CA PHE A 269 -18.14 9.80 -9.64
C PHE A 269 -18.27 11.20 -10.23
N ARG A 270 -17.18 11.86 -10.57
CA ARG A 270 -17.16 13.20 -11.18
C ARG A 270 -18.01 13.22 -12.45
N SER A 271 -17.87 12.21 -13.32
CA SER A 271 -18.64 12.10 -14.57
C SER A 271 -20.15 11.90 -14.37
N CYS A 272 -20.55 11.37 -13.22
CA CYS A 272 -21.96 11.15 -12.82
C CYS A 272 -22.51 12.27 -11.94
N GLY A 273 -21.75 13.36 -11.72
CA GLY A 273 -22.18 14.49 -10.91
C GLY A 273 -22.06 14.26 -9.40
N ILE A 274 -21.07 13.49 -8.98
CA ILE A 274 -20.69 13.27 -7.60
C ILE A 274 -19.31 13.89 -7.40
N PRO A 275 -19.15 14.96 -6.59
CA PRO A 275 -17.83 15.52 -6.28
C PRO A 275 -16.97 14.49 -5.59
N ALA A 276 -15.73 14.32 -6.04
CA ALA A 276 -14.80 13.35 -5.47
C ALA A 276 -13.36 13.81 -5.55
N ALA A 277 -12.58 13.47 -4.53
CA ALA A 277 -11.14 13.65 -4.48
C ALA A 277 -10.45 12.29 -4.31
N VAL A 278 -9.16 12.24 -4.60
CA VAL A 278 -8.28 11.13 -4.24
C VAL A 278 -7.34 11.60 -3.15
N ASP A 279 -7.36 10.89 -2.02
CA ASP A 279 -6.44 11.10 -0.92
C ASP A 279 -5.51 9.89 -0.81
N TYR A 280 -4.25 10.12 -0.41
CA TYR A 280 -3.28 9.04 -0.27
C TYR A 280 -2.29 9.30 0.86
N ASN A 281 -1.70 8.24 1.40
CA ASN A 281 -0.54 8.34 2.27
C ASN A 281 0.73 7.93 1.53
N THR A 282 1.87 8.53 1.89
CA THR A 282 3.18 8.16 1.34
C THR A 282 3.77 6.95 2.05
N ALA A 283 3.37 6.71 3.30
CA ALA A 283 3.88 5.64 4.14
C ALA A 283 2.91 5.31 5.29
N TYR A 284 3.03 4.11 5.81
CA TYR A 284 2.47 3.73 7.11
C TYR A 284 3.55 3.82 8.20
N LYS A 285 3.13 3.92 9.45
CA LYS A 285 4.03 3.98 10.61
C LYS A 285 4.92 2.74 10.77
N ILE A 286 4.42 1.60 10.32
CA ILE A 286 5.01 0.28 10.59
C ILE A 286 5.00 -0.66 9.39
N TRP A 287 4.46 -0.24 8.26
CA TRP A 287 4.39 -1.05 7.03
C TRP A 287 5.02 -0.30 5.86
N ASP A 288 5.73 -1.01 5.04
CA ASP A 288 6.29 -0.49 3.79
C ASP A 288 5.25 -0.61 2.66
N THR A 289 4.20 0.19 2.75
CA THR A 289 3.15 0.29 1.74
C THR A 289 2.57 1.69 1.68
N ARG A 290 1.95 2.00 0.54
CA ARG A 290 1.15 3.21 0.31
C ARG A 290 -0.32 2.83 0.22
N HIS A 291 -1.21 3.77 0.40
CA HIS A 291 -2.63 3.56 0.22
C HIS A 291 -3.29 4.76 -0.44
N TYR A 292 -4.15 4.47 -1.40
CA TYR A 292 -5.00 5.45 -2.08
C TYR A 292 -6.45 5.18 -1.74
N MET A 293 -7.21 6.24 -1.50
CA MET A 293 -8.63 6.19 -1.17
C MET A 293 -9.38 7.31 -1.85
N VAL A 294 -10.67 7.16 -2.01
CA VAL A 294 -11.56 8.22 -2.47
C VAL A 294 -12.06 9.02 -1.28
N SER A 295 -12.27 10.31 -1.48
CA SER A 295 -12.92 11.16 -0.49
C SER A 295 -14.12 11.84 -1.10
N LEU A 296 -15.23 11.82 -0.35
CA LEU A 296 -16.52 12.40 -0.73
C LEU A 296 -16.95 13.47 0.26
N PRO A 297 -17.44 14.64 -0.20
CA PRO A 297 -17.99 15.65 0.70
C PRO A 297 -19.33 15.17 1.29
N ASP A 298 -19.51 15.39 2.59
CA ASP A 298 -20.73 15.02 3.32
C ASP A 298 -21.86 16.07 3.24
N GLY A 299 -21.65 17.14 2.48
CA GLY A 299 -22.60 18.27 2.39
C GLY A 299 -22.51 19.28 3.53
N ASN A 300 -21.80 18.99 4.63
CA ASN A 300 -21.61 19.88 5.78
C ASN A 300 -20.18 20.46 5.87
N GLY A 301 -19.45 20.43 4.76
CA GLY A 301 -18.07 20.93 4.67
C GLY A 301 -17.01 19.98 5.19
N LYS A 302 -17.36 18.72 5.51
CA LYS A 302 -16.42 17.67 5.87
C LYS A 302 -16.30 16.63 4.76
N TRP A 303 -15.23 15.86 4.81
CA TRP A 303 -14.95 14.80 3.85
C TRP A 303 -15.01 13.43 4.55
N MET A 304 -15.60 12.46 3.86
CA MET A 304 -15.68 11.07 4.29
C MET A 304 -14.66 10.26 3.50
N SER A 305 -13.86 9.44 4.17
CA SER A 305 -12.97 8.50 3.48
C SER A 305 -13.77 7.33 2.92
N TYR A 306 -13.37 6.86 1.75
CA TYR A 306 -14.03 5.76 1.08
C TYR A 306 -13.01 4.82 0.42
N ASN A 307 -13.00 3.60 0.91
CA ASN A 307 -12.29 2.48 0.31
C ASN A 307 -13.31 1.55 -0.35
N PRO A 308 -13.53 1.64 -1.66
CA PRO A 308 -14.52 0.82 -2.35
C PRO A 308 -14.33 -0.68 -2.16
N GLU A 309 -13.11 -1.10 -1.83
CA GLU A 309 -12.78 -2.50 -1.61
C GLU A 309 -13.30 -3.07 -0.29
N SER A 310 -13.36 -2.26 0.75
CA SER A 310 -13.50 -2.76 2.12
C SER A 310 -14.69 -2.16 2.88
N GLY A 311 -15.38 -1.17 2.32
CA GLY A 311 -16.43 -0.54 3.09
C GLY A 311 -17.32 0.46 2.34
N LEU A 312 -17.98 1.29 3.11
CA LEU A 312 -18.78 2.44 2.68
C LEU A 312 -18.04 3.74 3.04
N PRO A 313 -18.40 4.87 2.42
CA PRO A 313 -17.93 6.17 2.86
C PRO A 313 -18.18 6.37 4.36
N THR A 314 -17.18 6.86 5.08
CA THR A 314 -17.27 6.96 6.55
C THR A 314 -16.42 8.09 7.11
N HIS A 315 -16.85 8.64 8.24
CA HIS A 315 -16.03 9.50 9.10
C HIS A 315 -15.19 8.69 10.12
N ASP A 316 -15.41 7.38 10.22
CA ASP A 316 -14.57 6.53 11.08
C ASP A 316 -13.21 6.30 10.45
N THR A 317 -12.21 6.97 10.99
CA THR A 317 -10.83 6.94 10.50
C THR A 317 -9.94 5.94 11.24
N LYS A 318 -10.53 5.07 12.10
CA LYS A 318 -9.74 4.08 12.88
C LYS A 318 -8.88 3.20 11.99
N GLY A 319 -9.38 2.80 10.82
CA GLY A 319 -8.63 2.03 9.84
C GLY A 319 -7.42 2.76 9.26
N LEU A 320 -7.40 4.10 9.29
CA LEU A 320 -6.32 4.94 8.79
C LEU A 320 -5.27 5.27 9.87
N TYR A 321 -5.52 4.93 11.13
CA TYR A 321 -4.62 5.24 12.25
C TYR A 321 -3.14 4.87 12.02
N PRO A 322 -2.79 3.76 11.36
CA PRO A 322 -1.39 3.45 11.07
C PRO A 322 -0.75 4.35 10.01
N SER A 323 -1.53 5.18 9.31
CA SER A 323 -1.01 6.07 8.27
C SER A 323 -0.12 7.16 8.85
N LEU A 324 0.87 7.58 8.07
CA LEU A 324 1.53 8.86 8.20
C LEU A 324 0.75 9.92 7.42
N ASN A 325 1.33 11.09 7.17
CA ASN A 325 0.60 12.19 6.55
C ASN A 325 -0.21 11.77 5.33
N ILE A 326 -1.42 12.29 5.25
CA ILE A 326 -2.38 12.04 4.17
C ILE A 326 -2.47 13.28 3.30
N PHE A 327 -2.30 13.09 2.00
CA PHE A 327 -2.31 14.14 1.00
C PHE A 327 -3.50 13.98 0.07
N ARG A 328 -4.12 15.10 -0.28
CA ARG A 328 -5.15 15.18 -1.32
C ARG A 328 -4.52 15.57 -2.63
N LEU A 329 -4.89 14.85 -3.69
CA LEU A 329 -4.52 15.18 -5.05
C LEU A 329 -5.53 16.19 -5.62
N HIS A 330 -5.01 17.33 -6.05
CA HIS A 330 -5.72 18.36 -6.77
C HIS A 330 -5.36 18.36 -8.26
N PHE A 331 -6.18 18.93 -9.08
CA PHE A 331 -5.81 19.21 -10.46
C PHE A 331 -4.98 20.49 -10.56
N GLY A 332 -5.31 21.47 -9.76
CA GLY A 332 -4.61 22.73 -9.67
C GLY A 332 -3.38 22.67 -8.76
N LYS A 333 -2.35 23.44 -9.11
CA LYS A 333 -1.20 23.66 -8.24
C LYS A 333 -1.63 24.26 -6.89
N GLN A 334 -1.05 23.74 -5.79
CA GLN A 334 -1.33 24.17 -4.43
C GLN A 334 -0.18 25.04 -3.86
N GLU A 335 -0.52 26.09 -3.11
CA GLU A 335 0.47 27.04 -2.61
C GLU A 335 1.16 26.60 -1.31
N GLY A 336 0.54 25.70 -0.54
CA GLY A 336 1.00 25.30 0.80
C GLY A 336 1.99 24.16 0.83
N ASN A 337 2.32 23.53 -0.30
CA ASN A 337 3.16 22.35 -0.39
C ASN A 337 4.65 22.68 -0.56
N PRO A 338 5.57 21.70 -0.40
CA PRO A 338 7.01 21.93 -0.52
C PRO A 338 7.43 22.50 -1.86
N TYR A 339 6.80 22.06 -2.96
CA TYR A 339 7.11 22.56 -4.29
C TYR A 339 6.90 24.09 -4.40
N SER A 340 5.84 24.61 -3.81
CA SER A 340 5.51 26.05 -3.83
C SER A 340 6.27 26.86 -2.79
N LEU A 341 6.60 26.25 -1.64
CA LEU A 341 7.27 26.92 -0.52
C LEU A 341 8.79 27.01 -0.66
N ARG A 342 9.39 26.12 -1.45
CA ARG A 342 10.85 26.03 -1.62
C ARG A 342 11.46 27.32 -2.18
N ALA A 343 12.72 27.55 -1.87
CA ALA A 343 13.50 28.55 -2.57
C ALA A 343 13.84 28.11 -4.00
N VAL A 344 14.25 29.07 -4.84
CA VAL A 344 14.71 28.76 -6.20
C VAL A 344 15.95 27.84 -6.14
N GLY A 345 15.87 26.68 -6.80
CA GLY A 345 16.93 25.69 -6.81
C GLY A 345 17.04 24.82 -5.54
N GLU A 346 16.15 24.98 -4.57
CA GLU A 346 16.08 24.11 -3.41
C GLU A 346 15.45 22.75 -3.81
N PRO A 347 16.12 21.63 -3.56
CA PRO A 347 15.61 20.32 -3.86
C PRO A 347 14.47 19.94 -2.90
N VAL A 348 13.53 19.15 -3.41
CA VAL A 348 12.40 18.59 -2.66
C VAL A 348 12.47 17.08 -2.77
N PRO A 349 12.25 16.32 -1.69
CA PRO A 349 12.13 14.86 -1.76
C PRO A 349 11.09 14.44 -2.78
N GLU A 350 11.35 13.35 -3.51
CA GLU A 350 10.48 12.88 -4.60
C GLU A 350 9.03 12.69 -4.13
N GLU A 351 8.83 12.12 -2.96
CA GLU A 351 7.52 11.82 -2.37
C GLU A 351 6.66 13.06 -2.08
N LEU A 352 7.30 14.24 -1.95
CA LEU A 352 6.67 15.52 -1.61
C LEU A 352 6.82 16.56 -2.74
N SER A 353 7.31 16.15 -3.91
CA SER A 353 7.64 17.05 -5.01
C SER A 353 6.46 17.43 -5.92
N ASP A 354 5.33 16.73 -5.80
CA ASP A 354 4.15 17.01 -6.61
C ASP A 354 3.56 18.40 -6.25
N PRO A 355 3.46 19.32 -7.21
CA PRO A 355 2.91 20.66 -6.98
C PRO A 355 1.40 20.66 -6.68
N CYS A 356 0.70 19.56 -6.93
CA CYS A 356 -0.74 19.47 -6.83
C CYS A 356 -1.23 18.77 -5.54
N ILE A 357 -0.38 18.60 -4.54
CA ILE A 357 -0.77 18.00 -3.25
C ILE A 357 -1.11 19.04 -2.19
N GLU A 358 -2.11 18.70 -1.38
CA GLU A 358 -2.46 19.39 -0.13
C GLU A 358 -2.38 18.42 1.04
N ASP A 359 -1.76 18.81 2.16
CA ASP A 359 -1.75 18.02 3.39
C ASP A 359 -3.11 18.11 4.09
N VAL A 360 -3.88 17.05 4.02
CA VAL A 360 -5.21 16.89 4.65
C VAL A 360 -5.19 15.97 5.88
N SER A 361 -4.03 15.68 6.44
CA SER A 361 -3.84 14.76 7.57
C SER A 361 -4.76 15.08 8.75
N ARG A 362 -5.00 16.37 9.03
CA ARG A 362 -5.88 16.85 10.11
C ARG A 362 -7.32 16.35 9.99
N ASN A 363 -7.78 16.03 8.78
CA ASN A 363 -9.13 15.52 8.57
C ASN A 363 -9.29 14.07 9.02
N TYR A 364 -8.18 13.34 9.17
CA TYR A 364 -8.18 11.89 9.35
C TYR A 364 -7.43 11.41 10.59
N LEU A 365 -6.39 12.14 11.00
CA LEU A 365 -5.40 11.68 11.97
C LEU A 365 -5.26 12.67 13.13
N SER A 366 -4.77 12.17 14.24
CA SER A 366 -4.29 13.03 15.32
C SER A 366 -2.96 13.64 14.90
N VAL A 367 -2.95 14.96 14.78
CA VAL A 367 -1.78 15.76 14.38
C VAL A 367 -1.48 16.85 15.40
N THR A 368 -0.23 17.30 15.43
CA THR A 368 0.21 18.42 16.25
C THR A 368 1.04 19.41 15.42
N GLU A 369 1.18 20.61 15.91
CA GLU A 369 2.19 21.56 15.45
C GLU A 369 3.46 21.35 16.28
N LEU A 370 4.63 21.54 15.66
CA LEU A 370 5.90 21.31 16.29
C LEU A 370 6.90 22.38 15.86
N ASP A 371 7.50 23.03 16.84
CA ASP A 371 8.63 23.94 16.64
C ASP A 371 9.91 23.27 17.15
N ILE A 372 10.90 23.10 16.29
CA ILE A 372 12.23 22.62 16.69
C ILE A 372 13.31 23.67 16.41
N PRO A 373 14.34 23.78 17.25
CA PRO A 373 15.41 24.76 17.02
C PRO A 373 16.23 24.37 15.79
N VAL A 374 16.76 25.38 15.11
CA VAL A 374 17.79 25.22 14.09
C VAL A 374 19.10 24.83 14.79
N THR A 375 19.47 23.57 14.71
CA THR A 375 20.63 23.01 15.43
C THR A 375 21.91 23.01 14.61
N GLN A 376 21.79 23.08 13.29
CA GLN A 376 22.93 23.05 12.36
C GLN A 376 22.77 24.16 11.31
N PRO A 377 23.87 24.67 10.75
CA PRO A 377 23.82 25.66 9.68
C PRO A 377 23.06 25.13 8.45
N LEU A 378 22.06 25.88 8.00
CA LEU A 378 21.36 25.61 6.74
C LEU A 378 21.84 26.58 5.67
N PRO A 379 22.07 26.11 4.41
CA PRO A 379 22.35 27.01 3.30
C PRO A 379 21.31 28.15 3.22
N ALA A 380 21.74 29.34 2.83
CA ALA A 380 20.86 30.51 2.75
C ALA A 380 19.66 30.28 1.82
N THR A 381 19.82 29.39 0.84
CA THR A 381 18.80 28.98 -0.13
C THR A 381 17.81 27.94 0.39
N HIS A 382 18.03 27.35 1.60
CA HIS A 382 17.10 26.36 2.15
C HIS A 382 16.01 27.04 2.97
N ARG A 383 14.76 26.78 2.64
CA ARG A 383 13.57 27.23 3.37
C ARG A 383 12.85 26.08 4.07
N LEU A 384 13.19 24.84 3.70
CA LEU A 384 12.49 23.64 4.14
C LEU A 384 13.43 22.68 4.87
N VAL A 385 12.88 22.05 5.89
CA VAL A 385 13.43 20.86 6.56
C VAL A 385 12.30 19.84 6.60
N TYR A 386 12.63 18.57 6.50
CA TYR A 386 11.64 17.50 6.42
C TYR A 386 11.71 16.61 7.66
N LEU A 387 10.57 15.98 8.00
CA LEU A 387 10.56 14.83 8.88
C LEU A 387 10.40 13.59 8.02
N ALA A 388 11.34 12.67 8.19
CA ALA A 388 11.30 11.38 7.54
C ALA A 388 10.85 10.29 8.52
N SER A 389 10.25 9.24 7.98
CA SER A 389 9.95 8.00 8.66
C SER A 389 10.90 6.91 8.18
N PHE A 390 11.23 6.00 9.07
CA PHE A 390 11.94 4.79 8.68
C PHE A 390 11.03 3.92 7.79
N GLN A 391 11.62 3.47 6.68
CA GLN A 391 10.98 2.49 5.77
C GLN A 391 11.98 1.37 5.47
N PRO A 392 11.60 0.10 5.68
CA PRO A 392 12.46 -1.03 5.33
C PRO A 392 12.87 -0.97 3.84
N GLY A 393 14.12 -1.29 3.56
CA GLY A 393 14.67 -1.29 2.20
C GLY A 393 15.17 0.06 1.68
N THR A 394 14.53 1.17 2.02
CA THR A 394 14.97 2.53 1.63
C THR A 394 15.67 3.27 2.77
N GLY A 395 15.46 2.84 4.01
CA GLY A 395 15.97 3.46 5.21
C GLY A 395 15.15 4.65 5.69
N LEU A 396 14.88 5.64 4.84
CA LEU A 396 14.09 6.83 5.18
C LEU A 396 13.23 7.28 4.01
N THR A 397 12.01 7.74 4.32
CA THR A 397 11.09 8.40 3.40
C THR A 397 10.58 9.69 4.05
N ALA A 398 10.65 10.83 3.35
CA ALA A 398 10.11 12.09 3.83
C ALA A 398 8.58 12.05 3.85
N VAL A 399 7.97 12.45 4.98
CA VAL A 399 6.51 12.33 5.16
C VAL A 399 5.82 13.65 5.49
N THR A 400 6.55 14.65 5.93
CA THR A 400 6.05 16.01 6.14
C THR A 400 7.19 17.03 6.10
N TRP A 401 6.87 18.30 6.13
CA TRP A 401 7.84 19.41 6.00
C TRP A 401 7.60 20.50 7.03
N GLY A 402 8.67 21.21 7.34
CA GLY A 402 8.65 22.41 8.16
C GLY A 402 9.31 23.57 7.43
N THR A 403 8.86 24.77 7.74
CA THR A 403 9.42 26.03 7.22
C THR A 403 10.41 26.64 8.21
N VAL A 404 11.54 27.12 7.71
CA VAL A 404 12.61 27.72 8.51
C VAL A 404 12.34 29.18 8.78
N ASP A 405 12.10 29.56 10.04
CA ASP A 405 12.11 30.94 10.53
C ASP A 405 13.52 31.30 11.03
N ARG A 406 14.33 31.86 10.13
CA ARG A 406 15.71 32.25 10.45
C ARG A 406 15.82 33.34 11.51
N LYS A 407 14.79 34.17 11.66
CA LYS A 407 14.78 35.26 12.65
C LYS A 407 14.61 34.73 14.05
N LYS A 408 13.80 33.70 14.21
CA LYS A 408 13.56 33.03 15.48
C LYS A 408 14.53 31.86 15.73
N GLY A 409 15.29 31.42 14.71
CA GLY A 409 16.12 30.23 14.79
C GLY A 409 15.32 28.94 15.00
N MET A 410 14.10 28.88 14.43
CA MET A 410 13.17 27.77 14.61
C MET A 410 12.73 27.21 13.25
N ILE A 411 12.35 25.93 13.26
CA ILE A 411 11.70 25.26 12.15
C ILE A 411 10.30 24.91 12.59
N HIS A 412 9.30 25.41 11.88
CA HIS A 412 7.90 25.21 12.20
C HIS A 412 7.29 24.13 11.30
N PHE A 413 6.85 23.01 11.91
CA PHE A 413 6.13 21.91 11.26
C PHE A 413 4.64 22.00 11.58
N ARG A 414 3.82 21.79 10.56
CA ARG A 414 2.36 21.65 10.70
C ARG A 414 1.94 20.21 10.46
N ASN A 415 0.80 19.83 11.03
CA ASN A 415 0.20 18.50 10.80
C ASN A 415 1.17 17.32 11.03
N VAL A 416 2.02 17.41 12.04
CA VAL A 416 2.90 16.27 12.41
C VAL A 416 2.04 15.17 13.03
N VAL A 417 2.00 14.00 12.41
CA VAL A 417 1.21 12.87 12.91
C VAL A 417 1.79 12.37 14.22
N THR A 418 0.93 12.25 15.22
CA THR A 418 1.34 11.89 16.58
C THR A 418 1.68 10.41 16.71
N ASN A 419 2.35 10.07 17.80
CA ASN A 419 2.72 8.70 18.10
C ASN A 419 3.58 8.06 16.99
N HIS A 420 4.74 8.66 16.69
CA HIS A 420 5.66 8.15 15.69
C HIS A 420 7.10 8.58 15.95
N LEU A 421 8.06 7.81 15.42
CA LEU A 421 9.50 8.12 15.41
C LEU A 421 9.83 8.87 14.11
N TYR A 422 10.39 10.07 14.25
CA TYR A 422 10.79 10.91 13.14
C TYR A 422 12.29 11.14 13.10
N PHE A 423 12.81 11.27 11.88
CA PHE A 423 14.16 11.63 11.54
C PHE A 423 14.14 13.00 10.85
N PRO A 424 14.64 14.07 11.52
CA PRO A 424 14.80 15.36 10.86
C PRO A 424 15.84 15.25 9.74
N VAL A 425 15.51 15.71 8.53
CA VAL A 425 16.38 15.59 7.35
C VAL A 425 16.27 16.81 6.46
N THR A 426 17.30 17.04 5.65
CA THR A 426 17.29 17.94 4.50
C THR A 426 17.37 17.12 3.21
N CYS A 427 16.96 17.71 2.09
CA CYS A 427 17.10 17.09 0.77
C CYS A 427 18.38 17.62 0.09
N GLY A 428 19.25 16.73 -0.35
CA GLY A 428 20.44 17.08 -1.13
C GLY A 428 20.13 17.35 -2.60
N GLN A 429 21.05 17.99 -3.33
CA GLN A 429 20.91 18.20 -4.78
C GLN A 429 20.83 16.90 -5.59
N ASP A 430 21.28 15.80 -5.01
CA ASP A 430 21.17 14.44 -5.54
C ASP A 430 19.83 13.75 -5.20
N GLY A 431 18.88 14.47 -4.59
CA GLY A 431 17.59 13.94 -4.13
C GLY A 431 17.66 13.10 -2.85
N LYS A 432 18.86 12.86 -2.30
CA LYS A 432 19.02 12.03 -1.09
C LYS A 432 18.70 12.81 0.17
N LEU A 433 18.07 12.12 1.11
CA LEU A 433 17.83 12.66 2.45
C LEU A 433 19.10 12.63 3.28
N LYS A 434 19.42 13.74 3.93
CA LYS A 434 20.58 13.91 4.80
C LYS A 434 20.11 14.25 6.21
N PRO A 435 20.66 13.60 7.26
CA PRO A 435 20.31 13.90 8.65
C PRO A 435 20.47 15.38 8.96
N TYR A 436 19.55 15.94 9.75
CA TYR A 436 19.57 17.34 10.19
C TYR A 436 19.44 17.49 11.70
N GLY A 437 19.34 16.43 12.43
CA GLY A 437 19.22 16.44 13.88
C GLY A 437 18.97 15.04 14.43
N ALA A 438 18.90 14.95 15.75
CA ALA A 438 18.64 13.69 16.41
C ALA A 438 17.22 13.18 16.15
N PRO A 439 17.01 11.88 15.90
CA PRO A 439 15.69 11.28 15.83
C PRO A 439 14.90 11.49 17.12
N PHE A 440 13.59 11.68 16.99
CA PHE A 440 12.70 11.88 18.13
C PHE A 440 11.34 11.20 17.94
N CYS A 441 10.70 10.83 19.05
CA CYS A 441 9.33 10.33 19.05
C CYS A 441 8.36 11.44 19.45
N ILE A 442 7.24 11.58 18.73
CA ILE A 442 6.11 12.39 19.18
C ILE A 442 5.27 11.56 20.16
N ARG A 443 5.23 11.99 21.42
CA ARG A 443 4.50 11.32 22.49
C ARG A 443 3.65 12.31 23.27
N GLU A 444 2.50 11.83 23.75
CA GLU A 444 1.65 12.61 24.64
C GLU A 444 2.27 12.73 26.02
N ASP A 445 2.40 13.96 26.50
CA ASP A 445 2.69 14.30 27.88
C ASP A 445 1.40 14.79 28.54
N LYS A 446 1.04 14.24 29.70
CA LYS A 446 -0.21 14.55 30.42
C LYS A 446 -0.36 16.05 30.79
N LYS A 447 0.74 16.79 30.94
CA LYS A 447 0.77 18.19 31.32
C LYS A 447 0.96 19.14 30.15
N HIS A 448 1.70 18.71 29.12
CA HIS A 448 2.20 19.58 28.07
C HIS A 448 1.67 19.21 26.69
N GLY A 449 0.77 18.20 26.60
CA GLY A 449 0.26 17.70 25.33
C GLY A 449 1.33 16.93 24.52
N TRP A 450 1.26 17.03 23.21
CA TRP A 450 2.19 16.31 22.33
C TRP A 450 3.59 16.93 22.36
N GLN A 451 4.59 16.13 22.64
CA GLN A 451 6.00 16.54 22.77
C GLN A 451 6.92 15.71 21.90
N ALA A 452 7.93 16.35 21.31
CA ALA A 452 9.07 15.67 20.72
C ALA A 452 10.01 15.19 21.83
N LYS A 453 10.15 13.89 21.95
CA LYS A 453 11.10 13.26 22.91
C LYS A 453 12.24 12.64 22.11
N PRO A 454 13.48 13.17 22.21
CA PRO A 454 14.63 12.58 21.53
C PRO A 454 14.77 11.09 21.87
N VAL A 455 15.21 10.30 20.90
CA VAL A 455 15.73 8.96 21.17
C VAL A 455 17.11 9.18 21.78
N ALA A 456 17.17 9.13 23.10
CA ALA A 456 18.33 9.53 23.85
C ALA A 456 19.52 8.62 23.57
N HIS A 457 20.65 9.21 23.27
CA HIS A 457 21.96 8.58 23.38
C HIS A 457 22.46 8.83 24.80
N GLU A 458 22.43 7.82 25.63
CA GLU A 458 22.96 7.90 26.99
C GLU A 458 24.22 7.04 27.07
N GLU A 459 25.41 7.67 27.19
CA GLU A 459 26.68 7.08 27.61
C GLU A 459 27.40 6.20 26.57
N GLU A 460 28.75 6.18 26.70
CA GLU A 460 29.64 5.24 25.99
C GLU A 460 29.58 3.81 26.54
N LEU A 461 28.51 3.47 27.27
CA LEU A 461 28.29 2.15 27.82
C LEU A 461 27.95 1.17 26.71
N THR A 462 28.71 0.10 26.57
CA THR A 462 28.40 -1.00 25.65
C THR A 462 28.02 -2.24 26.43
N VAL A 463 27.04 -3.00 25.89
CA VAL A 463 26.56 -4.25 26.48
C VAL A 463 26.50 -5.34 25.42
N PRO A 464 26.72 -6.62 25.75
CA PRO A 464 26.54 -7.72 24.81
C PRO A 464 25.05 -7.87 24.47
N VAL A 465 24.73 -8.04 23.16
CA VAL A 465 23.36 -8.09 22.68
C VAL A 465 23.13 -9.35 21.82
N ARG A 466 22.05 -10.05 22.09
CA ARG A 466 21.56 -11.15 21.29
C ARG A 466 20.23 -10.76 20.67
N VAL A 467 20.11 -10.91 19.35
CA VAL A 467 18.93 -10.52 18.58
C VAL A 467 18.18 -11.77 18.14
N GLU A 468 16.94 -11.90 18.54
CA GLU A 468 16.05 -12.98 18.12
C GLU A 468 15.08 -12.53 17.00
N ARG A 469 14.84 -11.22 16.90
CA ARG A 469 13.86 -10.65 15.98
C ARG A 469 14.29 -9.27 15.50
N LYS A 470 14.04 -9.02 14.21
CA LYS A 470 14.27 -7.69 13.58
C LYS A 470 13.02 -6.81 13.56
N TYR A 471 11.88 -7.31 14.09
CA TYR A 471 10.59 -6.64 14.14
C TYR A 471 9.77 -7.16 15.33
N PRO A 472 9.03 -6.30 16.06
CA PRO A 472 8.22 -6.73 17.19
C PRO A 472 7.06 -7.64 16.76
N ARG A 473 6.66 -8.55 17.65
CA ARG A 473 5.52 -9.44 17.40
C ARG A 473 4.21 -8.65 17.32
N LYS A 474 3.50 -8.75 16.20
CA LYS A 474 2.23 -8.05 15.99
C LYS A 474 1.14 -8.55 16.95
N PRO A 475 0.30 -7.68 17.54
CA PRO A 475 -0.71 -8.09 18.51
C PRO A 475 -1.72 -9.13 17.99
N HIS A 476 -2.14 -9.02 16.71
CA HIS A 476 -3.04 -10.00 16.11
C HIS A 476 -2.39 -11.40 16.02
N LEU A 477 -1.08 -11.49 15.75
CA LEU A 477 -0.36 -12.76 15.72
C LEU A 477 -0.18 -13.35 17.12
N LYS A 478 -0.08 -12.51 18.17
CA LYS A 478 -0.14 -12.99 19.55
C LYS A 478 -1.52 -13.62 19.84
N ARG A 479 -2.61 -12.97 19.41
CA ARG A 479 -3.96 -13.54 19.55
C ARG A 479 -4.14 -14.86 18.81
N LEU A 480 -3.61 -14.98 17.57
CA LEU A 480 -3.66 -16.25 16.86
C LEU A 480 -2.95 -17.37 17.61
N ALA A 481 -1.81 -17.08 18.25
CA ALA A 481 -1.15 -18.06 19.13
C ALA A 481 -2.00 -18.40 20.36
N GLU A 482 -2.66 -17.45 20.99
CA GLU A 482 -3.60 -17.68 22.09
C GLU A 482 -4.79 -18.55 21.65
N GLN A 483 -5.30 -18.35 20.43
CA GLN A 483 -6.40 -19.12 19.85
C GLN A 483 -6.02 -20.56 19.50
N THR A 484 -4.73 -20.92 19.41
CA THR A 484 -4.31 -22.33 19.25
C THR A 484 -4.46 -23.16 20.51
N VAL A 485 -4.62 -22.54 21.68
CA VAL A 485 -4.79 -23.27 22.94
C VAL A 485 -6.09 -24.09 22.92
N GLY A 486 -5.99 -25.37 23.22
CA GLY A 486 -7.08 -26.33 23.10
C GLY A 486 -7.08 -27.13 21.78
N THR A 487 -6.15 -26.85 20.85
CA THR A 487 -5.93 -27.72 19.68
C THR A 487 -5.52 -29.11 20.15
N VAL A 488 -6.19 -30.15 19.65
CA VAL A 488 -5.95 -31.54 20.03
C VAL A 488 -5.33 -32.35 18.90
N VAL A 489 -4.48 -33.32 19.24
CA VAL A 489 -3.93 -34.30 18.33
C VAL A 489 -4.57 -35.63 18.59
N LEU A 490 -5.10 -36.26 17.54
CA LEU A 490 -5.81 -37.53 17.57
C LEU A 490 -5.09 -38.59 16.73
N GLY A 491 -5.17 -39.84 17.15
CA GLY A 491 -4.71 -40.99 16.38
C GLY A 491 -5.87 -41.97 16.13
N ALA A 492 -5.96 -42.54 14.92
CA ALA A 492 -7.00 -43.50 14.55
C ALA A 492 -6.51 -44.49 13.50
N ASP A 493 -7.24 -45.59 13.36
CA ASP A 493 -6.98 -46.59 12.31
C ASP A 493 -7.85 -46.41 11.07
N ASP A 494 -8.87 -45.51 11.15
CA ASP A 494 -9.74 -45.19 10.04
C ASP A 494 -10.03 -43.67 9.97
N LEU A 495 -10.51 -43.21 8.79
CA LEU A 495 -10.77 -41.81 8.52
C LEU A 495 -11.96 -41.20 9.25
N SER A 496 -12.84 -42.03 9.85
CA SER A 496 -14.00 -41.51 10.59
C SER A 496 -13.59 -40.89 11.93
N PHE A 497 -12.46 -41.36 12.48
CA PHE A 497 -12.02 -40.98 13.82
C PHE A 497 -13.08 -41.23 14.90
N ALA A 498 -13.96 -42.23 14.68
CA ALA A 498 -15.02 -42.57 15.64
C ALA A 498 -14.46 -43.06 16.98
N ASP A 499 -13.41 -43.89 16.90
CA ASP A 499 -12.72 -44.51 18.05
C ASP A 499 -11.30 -43.89 18.19
N ALA A 500 -11.17 -42.58 18.00
CA ALA A 500 -9.87 -41.92 18.03
C ALA A 500 -9.33 -41.78 19.46
N ASP A 501 -8.07 -42.08 19.63
CA ASP A 501 -7.33 -41.77 20.84
C ASP A 501 -6.85 -40.33 20.84
N THR A 502 -7.02 -39.59 21.95
CA THR A 502 -6.42 -38.27 22.12
C THR A 502 -4.97 -38.42 22.57
N LEU A 503 -4.05 -37.93 21.76
CA LEU A 503 -2.61 -38.11 21.94
C LEU A 503 -1.92 -36.91 22.60
N GLY A 504 -2.50 -35.70 22.43
CA GLY A 504 -1.94 -34.50 23.01
C GLY A 504 -2.84 -33.29 22.80
N MET A 505 -2.53 -32.21 23.50
CA MET A 505 -3.25 -30.93 23.40
C MET A 505 -2.28 -29.76 23.61
N ILE A 506 -2.43 -28.71 22.86
CA ILE A 506 -1.73 -27.44 23.08
C ILE A 506 -2.37 -26.75 24.29
N THR A 507 -1.62 -26.59 25.39
CA THR A 507 -2.14 -26.08 26.67
C THR A 507 -1.74 -24.65 26.98
N ALA A 508 -0.77 -24.08 26.23
CA ALA A 508 -0.32 -22.71 26.40
C ALA A 508 -0.06 -22.09 25.01
N PRO A 509 -0.17 -20.75 24.86
CA PRO A 509 0.16 -20.08 23.62
C PRO A 509 1.60 -20.37 23.19
N PRO A 510 1.83 -20.93 21.99
CA PRO A 510 3.19 -21.21 21.52
C PRO A 510 3.94 -19.93 21.11
N ASP A 511 5.25 -19.98 21.22
CA ASP A 511 6.12 -18.97 20.64
C ASP A 511 6.15 -19.08 19.10
N PRO A 512 6.56 -18.01 18.39
CA PRO A 512 6.59 -17.99 16.92
C PRO A 512 7.77 -18.79 16.33
N TYR A 513 8.17 -19.85 16.97
CA TYR A 513 9.26 -20.75 16.60
C TYR A 513 8.77 -22.20 16.54
N TRP A 514 9.62 -23.07 16.03
CA TRP A 514 9.36 -24.50 16.07
C TRP A 514 9.14 -24.98 17.51
N THR A 515 7.97 -25.49 17.77
CA THR A 515 7.52 -25.98 19.09
C THR A 515 7.25 -27.46 19.02
N ASP A 516 7.73 -28.20 20.01
CA ASP A 516 7.53 -29.63 20.14
C ASP A 516 6.42 -29.94 21.16
N LEU A 517 5.38 -30.62 20.70
CA LEU A 517 4.36 -31.23 21.54
C LEU A 517 4.59 -32.74 21.60
N ILE A 518 5.06 -33.25 22.73
CA ILE A 518 5.24 -34.67 22.93
C ILE A 518 3.87 -35.36 23.05
N LEU A 519 3.68 -36.43 22.27
CA LEU A 519 2.42 -37.15 22.16
C LEU A 519 2.41 -38.38 23.06
N SER A 520 1.30 -38.65 23.71
CA SER A 520 1.08 -39.84 24.54
C SER A 520 0.62 -41.02 23.68
N VAL A 521 1.53 -41.54 22.82
CA VAL A 521 1.24 -42.61 21.88
C VAL A 521 1.48 -43.97 22.50
N ARG A 522 0.46 -44.85 22.50
CA ARG A 522 0.53 -46.17 23.08
C ARG A 522 0.68 -47.29 22.03
N ARG A 523 0.30 -47.03 20.80
CA ARG A 523 0.34 -47.97 19.68
C ARG A 523 0.51 -47.19 18.35
N PRO A 524 0.95 -47.81 17.27
CA PRO A 524 0.97 -47.15 15.96
C PRO A 524 -0.44 -46.92 15.45
N TYR A 525 -0.60 -45.76 14.72
CA TYR A 525 -1.83 -45.40 14.01
C TYR A 525 -1.53 -45.12 12.55
N ARG A 526 -2.54 -45.35 11.68
CA ARG A 526 -2.46 -45.02 10.27
C ARG A 526 -2.84 -43.60 9.96
N PHE A 527 -3.70 -42.98 10.81
CA PHE A 527 -4.19 -41.62 10.64
C PHE A 527 -3.91 -40.80 11.89
N TYR A 528 -3.39 -39.61 11.67
CA TYR A 528 -3.22 -38.59 12.70
C TYR A 528 -4.00 -37.34 12.32
N ARG A 529 -4.71 -36.76 13.24
CA ARG A 529 -5.52 -35.55 13.01
C ARG A 529 -5.20 -34.48 14.03
N ILE A 530 -4.95 -33.26 13.56
CA ILE A 530 -4.90 -32.06 14.39
C ILE A 530 -6.25 -31.40 14.24
N ARG A 531 -6.92 -31.11 15.33
CA ARG A 531 -8.24 -30.47 15.36
C ARG A 531 -8.17 -29.18 16.14
N ALA A 532 -8.67 -28.10 15.54
CA ALA A 532 -8.77 -26.79 16.15
C ALA A 532 -9.62 -26.84 17.44
N PRO A 533 -9.43 -25.89 18.39
CA PRO A 533 -10.21 -25.84 19.60
C PRO A 533 -11.68 -25.49 19.28
N LYS A 534 -12.60 -25.90 20.14
CA LYS A 534 -14.03 -25.60 19.95
C LYS A 534 -14.36 -24.10 20.02
N THR A 535 -13.50 -23.31 20.64
CA THR A 535 -13.63 -21.85 20.78
C THR A 535 -13.29 -21.07 19.53
N ASP A 536 -12.45 -21.67 18.65
CA ASP A 536 -12.07 -21.11 17.36
C ASP A 536 -11.90 -22.26 16.36
N PRO A 537 -12.79 -22.38 15.35
CA PRO A 537 -12.76 -23.50 14.41
C PRO A 537 -11.66 -23.39 13.35
N HIS A 538 -10.62 -22.60 13.58
CA HIS A 538 -9.53 -22.36 12.63
C HIS A 538 -8.21 -22.89 13.20
N LEU A 539 -7.42 -23.56 12.35
CA LEU A 539 -6.06 -23.91 12.68
C LEU A 539 -5.12 -22.76 12.32
N HIS A 540 -4.45 -22.20 13.32
CA HIS A 540 -3.48 -21.12 13.15
C HIS A 540 -2.03 -21.63 13.15
N LEU A 541 -1.83 -22.86 12.70
CA LEU A 541 -0.50 -23.50 12.56
C LEU A 541 -0.02 -23.30 11.11
N ALA A 542 1.18 -22.79 10.93
CA ALA A 542 1.76 -22.51 9.61
C ALA A 542 2.55 -23.72 9.08
N GLU A 543 3.34 -24.34 9.95
CA GLU A 543 4.16 -25.50 9.60
C GLU A 543 3.90 -26.63 10.58
N ILE A 544 3.85 -27.87 10.08
CA ILE A 544 3.54 -29.03 10.89
C ILE A 544 4.39 -30.23 10.45
N GLN A 545 4.89 -30.97 11.43
CA GLN A 545 5.63 -32.22 11.23
C GLN A 545 5.25 -33.22 12.30
N PHE A 546 4.89 -34.44 11.90
CA PHE A 546 4.80 -35.56 12.81
C PHE A 546 6.14 -36.29 12.88
N LEU A 547 6.69 -36.39 14.07
CA LEU A 547 8.02 -36.97 14.31
C LEU A 547 7.94 -38.27 15.06
N THR A 548 8.86 -39.16 14.71
CA THR A 548 9.10 -40.43 15.41
C THR A 548 10.55 -40.59 15.78
N SER A 549 10.83 -41.40 16.75
CA SER A 549 12.21 -41.75 17.14
C SER A 549 12.87 -42.69 16.11
N ARG A 550 14.13 -42.42 15.80
CA ARG A 550 14.95 -43.31 14.92
C ARG A 550 15.00 -44.75 15.38
N LYS A 551 14.69 -45.04 16.65
CA LYS A 551 14.69 -46.41 17.19
C LYS A 551 13.72 -47.36 16.48
N TYR A 552 12.68 -46.84 15.83
CA TYR A 552 11.68 -47.67 15.13
C TYR A 552 12.12 -48.14 13.74
N GLY A 553 13.16 -47.54 13.15
CA GLY A 553 13.72 -47.97 11.86
C GLY A 553 12.77 -47.83 10.67
N TYR A 554 11.80 -46.93 10.71
CA TYR A 554 10.89 -46.67 9.59
C TYR A 554 11.65 -46.17 8.36
N THR A 555 11.24 -46.62 7.19
CA THR A 555 11.90 -46.33 5.91
C THR A 555 11.30 -45.12 5.20
N ASN A 556 10.02 -44.78 5.48
CA ASN A 556 9.32 -43.64 4.90
C ASN A 556 9.42 -42.44 5.83
N VAL A 557 10.63 -41.92 5.98
CA VAL A 557 10.95 -40.80 6.90
C VAL A 557 11.97 -39.85 6.27
N GLU A 558 11.92 -38.59 6.72
CA GLU A 558 12.85 -37.52 6.33
C GLU A 558 13.54 -36.90 7.56
N VAL A 559 14.58 -36.13 7.30
CA VAL A 559 15.19 -35.26 8.33
C VAL A 559 14.20 -34.16 8.67
N PRO A 560 13.81 -33.99 9.95
CA PRO A 560 12.87 -32.93 10.32
C PRO A 560 13.52 -31.54 10.25
N ALA A 561 12.70 -30.52 10.03
CA ALA A 561 13.14 -29.16 10.30
C ALA A 561 13.50 -29.00 11.78
N MET A 562 14.50 -28.18 12.09
CA MET A 562 15.03 -28.04 13.44
C MET A 562 14.12 -27.15 14.30
N GLY A 563 13.98 -27.50 15.57
CA GLY A 563 13.36 -26.62 16.56
C GLY A 563 14.29 -25.44 16.94
N HIS A 564 13.74 -24.42 17.56
CA HIS A 564 14.52 -23.26 18.02
C HIS A 564 15.65 -23.69 18.98
N GLY A 565 16.86 -23.27 18.68
CA GLY A 565 18.05 -23.62 19.49
C GLY A 565 18.56 -25.06 19.39
N GLN A 566 17.94 -25.91 18.54
CA GLN A 566 18.42 -27.29 18.30
C GLN A 566 19.47 -27.35 17.19
N THR A 567 20.37 -28.30 17.27
CA THR A 567 21.35 -28.61 16.22
C THR A 567 21.05 -29.95 15.58
N ALA A 568 21.53 -30.18 14.35
CA ALA A 568 21.33 -31.44 13.64
C ALA A 568 21.92 -32.63 14.42
N ALA A 569 22.97 -32.43 15.22
CA ALA A 569 23.60 -33.46 16.05
C ALA A 569 22.72 -33.90 17.22
N ASP A 570 21.83 -33.07 17.71
CA ASP A 570 20.95 -33.32 18.87
C ASP A 570 19.65 -34.00 18.48
N SER A 571 19.37 -34.22 17.16
CA SER A 571 18.10 -34.76 16.69
C SER A 571 18.06 -36.27 16.79
N VAL A 572 17.23 -36.79 17.70
CA VAL A 572 16.83 -38.22 17.76
C VAL A 572 15.60 -38.51 16.88
N TRP A 573 15.02 -37.46 16.33
CA TRP A 573 13.77 -37.51 15.58
C TRP A 573 13.99 -37.70 14.08
N VAL A 574 13.01 -38.33 13.44
CA VAL A 574 12.79 -38.31 11.99
C VAL A 574 11.34 -37.95 11.72
N ARG A 575 11.10 -37.28 10.61
CA ARG A 575 9.77 -36.88 10.16
C ARG A 575 9.09 -38.04 9.45
N LEU A 576 7.86 -38.34 9.83
CA LEU A 576 6.99 -39.28 9.14
C LEU A 576 6.44 -38.62 7.87
N MET A 577 6.50 -39.37 6.75
CA MET A 577 6.00 -38.94 5.46
C MET A 577 4.58 -39.43 5.23
N ASP A 578 3.70 -38.56 4.80
CA ASP A 578 2.31 -38.84 4.46
C ASP A 578 2.17 -39.42 3.04
N GLU A 579 1.11 -40.19 2.84
CA GLU A 579 0.64 -40.54 1.50
C GLU A 579 -0.18 -39.38 0.94
N PRO A 580 -0.02 -38.99 -0.35
CA PRO A 580 -0.89 -38.02 -1.00
C PRO A 580 -2.35 -38.47 -0.90
N MET A 581 -3.22 -37.61 -0.36
CA MET A 581 -4.67 -37.79 -0.36
C MET A 581 -5.31 -36.82 -1.35
N GLU A 582 -6.17 -37.33 -2.28
CA GLU A 582 -6.82 -36.49 -3.31
C GLU A 582 -7.63 -35.33 -2.77
N LYS A 583 -7.98 -35.34 -1.49
CA LYS A 583 -8.77 -34.29 -0.82
C LYS A 583 -8.06 -33.55 0.29
N CYS A 584 -6.80 -33.88 0.58
CA CYS A 584 -6.00 -33.12 1.53
C CYS A 584 -5.45 -31.86 0.88
N ARG A 585 -6.00 -30.70 1.23
CA ARG A 585 -5.64 -29.38 0.67
C ARG A 585 -4.43 -28.73 1.38
N TRP A 586 -3.47 -29.53 1.77
CA TRP A 586 -2.38 -29.24 2.68
C TRP A 586 -1.07 -28.83 2.05
N LYS A 587 -1.06 -28.03 1.04
CA LYS A 587 0.23 -27.56 0.50
C LYS A 587 0.86 -26.42 1.31
N ALA A 588 0.06 -25.72 2.11
CA ALA A 588 0.54 -24.55 2.84
C ALA A 588 1.33 -24.89 4.11
N GLU A 589 1.07 -26.03 4.75
CA GLU A 589 1.70 -26.43 6.01
C GLU A 589 3.10 -27.02 5.88
N TYR A 590 3.57 -27.19 4.64
CA TYR A 590 4.91 -27.66 4.32
C TYR A 590 5.61 -26.78 3.30
N ASP A 591 5.12 -25.56 3.10
CA ASP A 591 5.64 -24.67 2.07
C ASP A 591 6.83 -23.82 2.54
N GLY A 592 7.23 -23.96 3.80
CA GLY A 592 8.29 -23.15 4.42
C GLY A 592 7.88 -21.71 4.67
N ASN A 593 6.60 -21.36 4.57
CA ASN A 593 6.10 -20.01 4.72
C ASN A 593 5.28 -19.84 6.00
N VAL A 594 5.91 -19.40 7.06
CA VAL A 594 5.27 -19.16 8.37
C VAL A 594 4.16 -18.08 8.37
N GLN A 595 3.91 -17.42 7.24
CA GLN A 595 2.84 -16.45 7.07
C GLN A 595 1.54 -17.09 6.56
N THR A 596 1.58 -18.31 6.05
CA THR A 596 0.41 -19.08 5.62
C THR A 596 -0.12 -19.97 6.74
N ALA A 597 -1.40 -20.28 6.72
CA ALA A 597 -2.06 -21.26 7.58
C ALA A 597 -3.39 -21.68 6.95
N PRO A 598 -3.91 -22.89 7.26
CA PRO A 598 -5.18 -23.38 6.74
C PRO A 598 -6.38 -22.69 7.41
N GLU A 599 -6.54 -21.39 7.21
CA GLU A 599 -7.56 -20.56 7.87
C GLU A 599 -9.01 -21.00 7.60
N ALA A 600 -9.24 -21.86 6.62
CA ALA A 600 -10.58 -22.33 6.25
C ALA A 600 -10.95 -23.70 6.82
N TYR A 601 -10.07 -24.35 7.59
CA TYR A 601 -10.27 -25.73 8.02
C TYR A 601 -10.18 -25.90 9.54
N PRO A 602 -11.17 -26.61 10.14
CA PRO A 602 -11.17 -26.91 11.57
C PRO A 602 -10.24 -28.07 11.94
N ASP A 603 -9.82 -28.88 10.96
CA ASP A 603 -8.93 -29.99 11.18
C ASP A 603 -8.07 -30.34 9.96
N VAL A 604 -7.10 -31.11 10.24
CA VAL A 604 -6.07 -31.53 9.35
C VAL A 604 -5.68 -32.97 9.65
N THR A 605 -5.63 -33.82 8.62
CA THR A 605 -5.37 -35.26 8.75
C THR A 605 -4.15 -35.66 7.94
N LEU A 606 -3.20 -36.34 8.61
CA LEU A 606 -2.09 -37.06 8.03
C LEU A 606 -2.52 -38.53 7.83
N LYS A 607 -2.31 -39.05 6.65
CA LYS A 607 -2.45 -40.49 6.34
C LYS A 607 -1.07 -41.06 6.11
N LEU A 608 -0.72 -42.09 6.85
CA LEU A 608 0.54 -42.82 6.67
C LEU A 608 0.36 -44.06 5.78
N PRO A 609 1.39 -44.48 5.03
CA PRO A 609 1.37 -45.69 4.19
C PRO A 609 1.01 -46.92 5.01
N GLU A 610 1.52 -47.03 6.21
CA GLU A 610 1.28 -48.09 7.19
C GLU A 610 1.15 -47.46 8.60
N PRO A 611 0.58 -48.19 9.57
CA PRO A 611 0.52 -47.72 10.95
C PRO A 611 1.92 -47.48 11.51
N GLN A 612 2.18 -46.25 11.98
CA GLN A 612 3.45 -45.85 12.59
C GLN A 612 3.20 -45.05 13.88
N MET A 613 4.22 -44.96 14.73
CA MET A 613 4.17 -44.19 15.97
C MET A 613 4.65 -42.75 15.74
N ALA A 614 3.77 -41.77 15.83
CA ALA A 614 4.17 -40.37 15.93
C ALA A 614 4.30 -39.96 17.39
N GLU A 615 5.52 -39.78 17.87
CA GLU A 615 5.78 -39.47 19.28
C GLU A 615 5.81 -38.00 19.60
N CYS A 616 5.93 -37.14 18.54
CA CYS A 616 5.97 -35.72 18.70
C CYS A 616 5.25 -35.04 17.53
N LEU A 617 4.47 -33.98 17.82
CA LEU A 617 4.03 -33.00 16.85
C LEU A 617 4.96 -31.78 16.99
N ARG A 618 5.74 -31.50 15.95
CA ARG A 618 6.52 -30.28 15.81
C ARG A 618 5.76 -29.32 14.91
N PHE A 619 5.60 -28.07 15.34
CA PHE A 619 4.82 -27.11 14.60
C PHE A 619 5.33 -25.68 14.81
N VAL A 620 4.94 -24.76 13.89
CA VAL A 620 5.10 -23.32 14.02
C VAL A 620 3.73 -22.68 13.95
N VAL A 621 3.40 -21.79 14.87
CA VAL A 621 2.19 -20.96 14.79
C VAL A 621 2.36 -19.91 13.69
N LYS A 622 1.25 -19.55 13.00
CA LYS A 622 1.24 -18.50 12.00
C LYS A 622 1.88 -17.21 12.56
N ASN A 623 2.87 -16.67 11.86
CA ASN A 623 3.58 -15.47 12.27
C ASN A 623 4.06 -14.64 11.07
N ALA A 624 4.78 -13.54 11.29
CA ALA A 624 5.19 -12.60 10.26
C ALA A 624 6.51 -12.99 9.55
N GLY A 625 7.20 -14.06 9.97
CA GLY A 625 8.48 -14.46 9.40
C GLY A 625 9.60 -13.43 9.58
N ASN A 626 9.60 -12.72 10.72
CA ASN A 626 10.58 -11.66 11.02
C ASN A 626 11.45 -11.99 12.25
N GLY A 627 11.56 -13.27 12.59
CA GLY A 627 12.60 -13.81 13.45
C GLY A 627 13.96 -13.83 12.75
N ILE A 628 15.00 -14.14 13.51
CA ILE A 628 16.30 -14.47 12.93
C ILE A 628 16.23 -15.88 12.35
N GLU A 629 16.74 -16.07 11.14
CA GLU A 629 16.70 -17.35 10.43
C GLU A 629 18.13 -17.83 10.15
N LYS A 630 18.40 -19.08 10.49
CA LYS A 630 19.69 -19.72 10.24
C LYS A 630 20.06 -19.67 8.75
N GLY A 631 21.31 -19.32 8.46
CA GLY A 631 21.84 -19.26 7.10
C GLY A 631 21.58 -17.94 6.38
N HIS A 632 20.80 -17.01 6.98
CA HIS A 632 20.59 -15.71 6.43
C HIS A 632 21.77 -14.77 6.74
N GLU A 633 21.99 -13.83 5.83
CA GLU A 633 22.98 -12.77 5.96
C GLU A 633 22.30 -11.50 6.49
N TYR A 634 22.87 -10.92 7.54
CA TYR A 634 22.33 -9.74 8.22
C TYR A 634 23.33 -8.60 8.19
N LEU A 635 22.82 -7.39 7.93
CA LEU A 635 23.53 -6.12 8.06
C LEU A 635 23.05 -5.40 9.32
N LEU A 636 23.95 -5.11 10.26
CA LEU A 636 23.67 -4.19 11.35
C LEU A 636 24.22 -2.81 11.01
N SER A 637 23.36 -1.80 11.16
CA SER A 637 23.74 -0.38 11.05
C SER A 637 23.36 0.38 12.30
N GLU A 638 24.11 1.44 12.63
CA GLU A 638 23.76 2.42 13.67
C GLU A 638 23.41 3.77 13.03
N TRP A 639 22.58 4.55 13.73
CA TRP A 639 22.28 5.91 13.33
C TRP A 639 23.36 6.86 13.80
N GLY A 640 24.14 7.41 12.86
CA GLY A 640 25.23 8.36 13.07
C GLY A 640 24.94 9.74 12.47
N GLU A 641 25.97 10.57 12.37
CA GLU A 641 25.88 11.93 11.82
C GLU A 641 25.53 11.95 10.33
N ASN A 642 25.91 10.90 9.58
CA ASN A 642 25.65 10.79 8.14
C ASN A 642 24.42 9.93 7.80
N GLY A 643 23.67 9.47 8.79
CA GLY A 643 22.57 8.55 8.65
C GLY A 643 22.92 7.13 9.13
N TRP A 644 22.39 6.13 8.44
CA TRP A 644 22.67 4.74 8.75
C TRP A 644 24.10 4.37 8.36
N GLU A 645 24.92 4.05 9.35
CA GLU A 645 26.33 3.69 9.20
C GLU A 645 26.48 2.19 9.50
N GLN A 646 27.07 1.44 8.55
CA GLN A 646 27.27 0.01 8.68
C GLN A 646 28.25 -0.31 9.81
N ILE A 647 27.85 -1.22 10.70
CA ILE A 647 28.73 -1.79 11.73
C ILE A 647 29.37 -3.08 11.21
N TRP A 648 28.53 -4.03 10.76
CA TRP A 648 29.00 -5.32 10.25
C TRP A 648 27.97 -5.99 9.35
N ILE A 649 28.43 -6.98 8.58
CA ILE A 649 27.61 -7.98 7.87
C ILE A 649 28.02 -9.34 8.42
N LYS A 650 27.03 -10.18 8.78
CA LYS A 650 27.25 -11.53 9.33
C LYS A 650 26.20 -12.51 8.80
N THR A 651 26.63 -13.73 8.50
CA THR A 651 25.72 -14.88 8.32
C THR A 651 25.53 -15.57 9.68
N THR A 652 24.30 -15.85 10.07
CA THR A 652 24.03 -16.55 11.32
C THR A 652 23.88 -18.06 11.10
N GLU A 653 24.40 -18.85 12.06
CA GLU A 653 24.25 -20.31 12.06
C GLU A 653 23.13 -20.79 12.99
N ALA A 654 22.42 -19.86 13.64
CA ALA A 654 21.35 -20.14 14.58
C ALA A 654 20.17 -19.18 14.39
N ASP A 655 19.05 -19.47 15.04
CA ASP A 655 17.85 -18.61 15.06
C ASP A 655 18.00 -17.43 16.06
N VAL A 656 19.20 -17.19 16.53
CA VAL A 656 19.59 -16.05 17.37
C VAL A 656 20.91 -15.51 16.84
N LEU A 657 20.97 -14.19 16.66
CA LEU A 657 22.13 -13.51 16.15
C LEU A 657 22.89 -12.85 17.29
N ASP A 658 24.17 -13.18 17.43
CA ASP A 658 25.08 -12.43 18.32
C ASP A 658 25.49 -11.12 17.65
N ALA A 659 24.89 -10.02 18.13
CA ALA A 659 25.17 -8.69 17.62
C ALA A 659 26.50 -8.11 18.12
N GLY A 660 27.16 -8.76 19.10
CA GLY A 660 28.35 -8.24 19.77
C GLY A 660 28.00 -7.22 20.86
N SER A 661 28.94 -6.35 21.19
CA SER A 661 28.73 -5.27 22.16
C SER A 661 28.19 -4.02 21.46
N LEU A 662 26.99 -3.60 21.84
CA LEU A 662 26.32 -2.41 21.30
C LEU A 662 26.20 -1.30 22.34
N LYS A 663 26.27 -0.03 21.92
CA LYS A 663 26.09 1.14 22.77
C LYS A 663 24.66 1.26 23.26
N VAL A 664 24.47 1.50 24.54
CA VAL A 664 23.18 1.71 25.16
C VAL A 664 22.52 3.02 24.63
N GLY A 665 21.24 2.97 24.31
CA GLY A 665 20.48 4.14 23.85
C GLY A 665 20.72 4.58 22.41
N THR A 666 21.69 3.99 21.71
CA THR A 666 21.90 4.22 20.27
C THR A 666 20.81 3.54 19.47
N LEU A 667 20.40 4.15 18.34
CA LEU A 667 19.42 3.59 17.44
C LEU A 667 20.11 2.70 16.40
N TYR A 668 19.67 1.45 16.31
CA TYR A 668 20.19 0.43 15.41
C TYR A 668 19.12 -0.01 14.39
N TRP A 669 19.58 -0.49 13.26
CA TRP A 669 18.77 -1.16 12.24
C TRP A 669 19.43 -2.47 11.85
N LEU A 670 18.69 -3.57 11.99
CA LEU A 670 19.10 -4.89 11.52
C LEU A 670 18.34 -5.25 10.25
N SER A 671 19.05 -5.32 9.14
CA SER A 671 18.52 -5.73 7.82
C SER A 671 18.83 -7.19 7.53
N ASP A 672 17.84 -7.93 7.02
CA ASP A 672 17.99 -9.26 6.45
C ASP A 672 18.28 -9.15 4.95
N LEU A 673 19.54 -9.33 4.55
CA LEU A 673 19.97 -9.19 3.16
C LEU A 673 19.55 -10.38 2.28
N THR A 674 19.18 -11.50 2.88
CA THR A 674 18.75 -12.71 2.17
C THR A 674 17.29 -12.65 1.78
N LYS A 675 16.42 -12.23 2.72
CA LYS A 675 14.96 -12.28 2.53
C LYS A 675 14.31 -10.92 2.48
N GLY A 676 14.91 -9.93 3.13
CA GLY A 676 14.31 -8.61 3.34
C GLY A 676 13.12 -8.64 4.30
N ARG A 677 12.33 -7.60 4.33
CA ARG A 677 11.04 -7.44 4.99
C ARG A 677 11.05 -6.84 6.37
N GLU A 678 9.85 -6.69 6.88
CA GLU A 678 9.45 -6.07 8.15
C GLU A 678 10.59 -5.90 9.15
N GLU A 679 11.25 -4.77 9.07
CA GLU A 679 12.37 -4.38 9.92
C GLU A 679 12.02 -3.06 10.59
N LEU A 680 12.41 -2.88 11.85
CA LEU A 680 12.26 -1.60 12.54
C LEU A 680 13.53 -1.24 13.27
N PRO A 681 13.84 0.06 13.38
CA PRO A 681 14.91 0.51 14.24
C PRO A 681 14.64 0.16 15.70
N PHE A 682 15.69 -0.17 16.42
CA PHE A 682 15.63 -0.52 17.84
C PHE A 682 16.73 0.17 18.63
N THR A 683 16.54 0.28 19.94
CA THR A 683 17.55 0.68 20.90
C THR A 683 17.85 -0.47 21.86
N VAL A 684 18.96 -0.39 22.55
CA VAL A 684 19.39 -1.40 23.54
C VAL A 684 19.47 -0.74 24.91
N ASP A 685 18.95 -1.41 25.95
CA ASP A 685 19.09 -0.95 27.32
C ASP A 685 20.35 -1.51 28.03
N ARG A 686 20.56 -1.14 29.30
CA ARG A 686 21.71 -1.56 30.09
C ARG A 686 21.79 -3.07 30.39
N ASN A 687 20.68 -3.80 30.18
CA ASN A 687 20.65 -5.25 30.36
C ASN A 687 20.93 -5.99 29.03
N GLY A 688 21.04 -5.27 27.92
CA GLY A 688 21.16 -5.85 26.58
C GLY A 688 19.81 -6.17 25.92
N ASP A 689 18.69 -5.74 26.55
CA ASP A 689 17.35 -5.95 26.03
C ASP A 689 17.05 -4.96 24.89
N ILE A 690 16.41 -5.49 23.83
CA ILE A 690 16.06 -4.73 22.62
C ILE A 690 14.71 -4.06 22.81
N HIS A 691 14.66 -2.76 22.51
CA HIS A 691 13.45 -1.95 22.56
C HIS A 691 13.16 -1.32 21.20
N PHE A 692 12.04 -1.70 20.58
CA PHE A 692 11.56 -1.05 19.36
C PHE A 692 10.79 0.21 19.72
N PRO A 693 11.22 1.41 19.30
CA PRO A 693 10.53 2.67 19.61
C PRO A 693 9.08 2.74 19.14
N HIS A 694 8.66 1.83 18.24
CA HIS A 694 7.30 1.74 17.69
C HIS A 694 6.39 0.70 18.38
N THR A 695 6.84 -0.01 19.42
CA THR A 695 6.07 -1.13 20.02
C THR A 695 4.71 -0.68 20.52
N TRP A 696 4.61 0.49 21.12
CA TRP A 696 3.36 1.07 21.61
C TRP A 696 2.35 1.38 20.48
N ILE A 697 2.79 1.64 19.23
CA ILE A 697 1.90 1.79 18.06
C ILE A 697 1.19 0.49 17.79
N LEU A 698 1.90 -0.63 17.86
CA LEU A 698 1.34 -1.97 17.65
C LEU A 698 0.27 -2.31 18.72
N GLU A 699 0.52 -1.93 19.97
CA GLU A 699 -0.43 -2.11 21.06
C GLU A 699 -1.70 -1.27 20.86
N ASP A 700 -1.56 -0.02 20.44
CA ASP A 700 -2.68 0.87 20.15
C ASP A 700 -3.54 0.38 18.96
N ILE A 701 -2.92 -0.09 17.90
CA ILE A 701 -3.63 -0.70 16.76
C ILE A 701 -4.39 -1.95 17.24
N GLY A 702 -3.79 -2.75 18.12
CA GLY A 702 -4.42 -3.93 18.70
C GLY A 702 -5.65 -3.62 19.54
N LYS A 703 -5.69 -2.47 20.22
CA LYS A 703 -6.84 -2.02 21.02
C LYS A 703 -7.96 -1.39 20.20
N ARG A 704 -7.65 -0.88 18.99
CA ARG A 704 -8.61 -0.17 18.12
C ARG A 704 -9.29 -1.08 17.09
N ARG A 705 -8.77 -2.28 16.86
CA ARG A 705 -9.39 -3.33 16.05
C ARG A 705 -10.24 -4.26 16.91
#